data_361d064ac9ff9290547ac079eb74d132
#
_entry.id   361d064ac9ff9290547ac079eb74d132
#
_cell.length_a   1.000
_cell.length_b   1.000
_cell.length_c   1.000
_cell.angle_alpha   90.00
_cell.angle_beta   90.00
_cell.angle_gamma   90.00
#
_symmetry.space_group_name_H-M   'P 1'
#
loop_
_entity.id
_entity.type
_entity.pdbx_description
1 polymer ?
#
loop_
_entity_poly.entity_id
_entity_poly.type
_entity_poly.pdbx_seq_one_letter_code
_entity_poly.pdbx_strand_id
1 'polypeptide(L)'
;MDLPSSRSISRPAFITRLLSSRGTPGASQLISRQAAGENSSTSHKSRGTITVSTSWKPSGLFPRTRRETFTLHGALQLIIRRGFHQGTASGSSFIKHKRTGPHFFFANSGGAAIISATPLHMAYDENSIKTLDWREHIRMRPGMYIGKLGDGASPDDGIYVLLKEVIDNSIDEFVMGFGKKITIDVTPDGLCEVRDFGRGIPLGKLLDCAAKINTGAKYDSDAFKKSVGLNGVGIKAVNALSDFFEIQAYRDGETRSYQFCRGKEIPKGRKDGATEEPNGTRTAFHADPDIFPAATQFRPEYIEKMCRYYSYLNKGLALHFNGRRYISKNGLLDLLAEAMSEEPLYPIIHLEGHDIEVAFTHGGQYGEEHSPFVNGQHTTQGGTHQAAFREAIVKTLRDFFKKNYEAGDIRSSLVAAISIKVKEPVFESQTKTKLGSNTISPEGETIRTFVGNFIARELDNYLHKNPETAKALEAKIKDSERDRKELSGIQKLARENARKAKIHNKNLRDCRVHYNSKHSRAGETTLFITEGISASGSITTARDAETQAVFSLRGKPLNSFGMSRKVVYENEEFNFLQHALNIENGLEELRYDKVVIATDADDDGMHIRILLMTFFIQFFPELIREGHLFILQTPLFRVRNKQQTIYCYSDAEREEAIGLLGKNPEITRFKGLGEISPQEFKAFIGEGMRLDRVRLEDSHKVKDLLSFYMGKNTRERQEYILNNLRVELDPVMD
;
A
#
# COMPACT_ATOMS: atom_id res chain seq x y z
N MET A 1 -46.62 41.77 -24.81
CA MET A 1 -46.99 42.38 -23.50
C MET A 1 -45.86 42.03 -22.60
N ASP A 2 -44.94 42.90 -22.62
CA ASP A 2 -44.41 43.87 -21.70
C ASP A 2 -43.36 43.31 -20.71
N LEU A 3 -42.15 43.66 -21.03
CA LEU A 3 -41.04 43.91 -20.10
C LEU A 3 -41.31 45.23 -19.34
N PRO A 4 -40.70 45.59 -18.20
CA PRO A 4 -39.36 46.21 -18.23
C PRO A 4 -38.45 45.87 -17.08
N SER A 5 -37.14 45.90 -17.32
CA SER A 5 -36.05 46.90 -17.19
C SER A 5 -35.39 46.93 -15.81
N SER A 6 -34.13 46.61 -15.71
CA SER A 6 -32.86 47.39 -15.78
C SER A 6 -32.40 48.04 -14.51
N ARG A 7 -31.13 47.82 -14.14
CA ARG A 7 -30.00 48.72 -13.73
C ARG A 7 -28.86 47.89 -13.15
N SER A 8 -27.72 47.66 -13.75
CA SER A 8 -26.53 48.47 -14.10
C SER A 8 -25.90 49.28 -12.98
N ILE A 9 -24.62 49.03 -12.71
CA ILE A 9 -23.52 49.94 -12.34
C ILE A 9 -22.30 49.04 -12.13
N SER A 10 -21.34 48.99 -12.91
CA SER A 10 -20.24 49.74 -13.53
C SER A 10 -18.88 49.35 -12.93
N ARG A 11 -18.00 48.92 -13.83
CA ARG A 11 -16.53 48.84 -13.71
C ARG A 11 -15.91 50.23 -13.72
N PRO A 12 -14.61 50.40 -13.38
CA PRO A 12 -13.71 50.80 -14.44
C PRO A 12 -12.41 50.00 -14.56
N ALA A 13 -12.00 49.95 -15.82
CA ALA A 13 -10.71 49.54 -16.34
C ALA A 13 -9.76 50.72 -16.46
N PHE A 14 -8.44 50.50 -16.49
CA PHE A 14 -7.43 51.34 -17.16
C PHE A 14 -6.22 50.43 -17.47
N ILE A 15 -6.01 50.09 -18.68
CA ILE A 15 -5.28 50.63 -19.85
C ILE A 15 -3.78 50.38 -19.81
N THR A 16 -3.40 49.53 -20.68
CA THR A 16 -2.37 49.21 -21.69
C THR A 16 -1.40 50.35 -22.11
N ARG A 17 -0.14 50.01 -22.32
CA ARG A 17 0.73 50.19 -23.52
C ARG A 17 2.21 50.44 -23.16
N LEU A 18 3.13 49.66 -23.64
CA LEU A 18 3.83 49.50 -24.92
C LEU A 18 5.20 50.19 -24.91
N LEU A 19 6.16 49.44 -25.38
CA LEU A 19 7.32 49.67 -26.26
C LEU A 19 8.72 49.41 -25.66
N SER A 20 9.26 48.28 -26.12
CA SER A 20 10.51 48.04 -26.89
C SER A 20 11.71 48.95 -26.66
N SER A 21 12.90 48.44 -26.35
CA SER A 21 14.01 48.26 -27.22
C SER A 21 15.36 48.07 -26.50
N ARG A 22 16.08 47.05 -26.91
CA ARG A 22 17.53 46.93 -27.13
C ARG A 22 18.55 47.58 -26.21
N GLY A 23 19.51 46.74 -25.77
CA GLY A 23 20.91 47.18 -25.64
C GLY A 23 21.64 46.63 -24.43
N THR A 24 22.44 45.60 -24.62
CA THR A 24 23.63 45.23 -23.81
C THR A 24 24.75 46.26 -24.01
N PRO A 25 25.94 46.22 -23.33
CA PRO A 25 26.38 45.50 -22.11
C PRO A 25 27.22 46.40 -21.16
N GLY A 26 27.66 45.83 -20.03
CA GLY A 26 28.96 46.26 -19.49
C GLY A 26 29.02 46.57 -17.99
N ALA A 27 29.67 45.69 -17.29
CA ALA A 27 30.80 45.89 -16.39
C ALA A 27 30.66 46.70 -15.08
N SER A 28 31.03 45.97 -14.05
CA SER A 28 31.97 46.33 -12.96
C SER A 28 31.55 47.23 -11.80
N GLN A 29 31.67 46.67 -10.65
CA GLN A 29 32.51 47.04 -9.48
C GLN A 29 32.08 48.22 -8.60
N LEU A 30 32.01 47.89 -7.35
CA LEU A 30 32.85 48.31 -6.19
C LEU A 30 32.22 49.25 -5.15
N ILE A 31 32.51 48.87 -3.91
CA ILE A 31 32.86 49.67 -2.69
C ILE A 31 31.71 50.16 -1.83
N SER A 32 31.57 49.61 -0.67
CA SER A 32 32.21 49.66 0.68
C SER A 32 31.86 50.86 1.53
N ARG A 33 31.66 50.53 2.81
CA ARG A 33 32.04 51.22 4.04
C ARG A 33 31.08 52.19 4.72
N GLN A 34 30.85 51.83 5.95
CA GLN A 34 31.15 52.52 7.26
C GLN A 34 30.16 53.62 7.66
N ALA A 35 29.82 53.87 8.88
CA ALA A 35 30.38 53.66 10.22
C ALA A 35 29.31 53.92 11.30
N ALA A 36 29.34 53.19 12.38
CA ALA A 36 29.69 53.61 13.76
C ALA A 36 28.88 54.75 14.42
N GLY A 37 28.43 54.47 15.62
CA GLY A 37 27.96 55.47 16.58
C GLY A 37 27.42 54.85 17.87
N GLU A 38 28.21 54.87 18.90
CA GLU A 38 28.03 54.43 20.28
C GLU A 38 26.86 55.15 20.98
N ASN A 39 26.14 54.56 21.94
CA ASN A 39 26.38 54.66 23.39
C ASN A 39 25.22 54.11 24.24
N SER A 40 25.62 53.25 25.12
CA SER A 40 25.23 53.00 26.52
C SER A 40 23.79 53.27 27.00
N SER A 41 23.17 52.23 27.55
CA SER A 41 22.80 52.18 28.97
C SER A 41 22.22 50.82 29.37
N THR A 42 22.68 50.38 30.49
CA THR A 42 22.38 49.18 31.25
C THR A 42 20.90 48.99 31.55
N SER A 43 20.37 47.79 31.30
CA SER A 43 19.39 47.17 32.18
C SER A 43 19.34 45.65 31.97
N HIS A 44 19.45 44.93 33.08
CA HIS A 44 19.28 43.50 33.18
C HIS A 44 17.94 43.03 32.55
N LYS A 45 17.99 42.12 31.62
CA LYS A 45 16.86 41.26 31.29
C LYS A 45 17.37 39.84 31.03
N SER A 46 16.87 38.95 31.87
CA SER A 46 16.99 37.50 31.80
C SER A 46 16.66 37.00 30.38
N ARG A 47 17.58 36.26 29.79
CA ARG A 47 17.37 35.48 28.56
C ARG A 47 16.55 34.24 28.88
N GLY A 48 15.24 34.32 28.68
CA GLY A 48 14.42 33.12 28.55
C GLY A 48 14.68 32.49 27.17
N THR A 49 15.25 31.31 27.18
CA THR A 49 15.39 30.49 25.96
C THR A 49 14.03 29.85 25.68
N ILE A 50 13.35 30.29 24.64
CA ILE A 50 12.11 29.66 24.18
C ILE A 50 12.50 28.40 23.41
N THR A 51 12.31 27.25 24.01
CA THR A 51 12.43 25.97 23.35
C THR A 51 11.06 25.63 22.77
N VAL A 52 10.93 25.71 21.46
CA VAL A 52 9.71 25.27 20.75
C VAL A 52 9.83 23.76 20.53
N SER A 53 9.14 22.97 21.35
CA SER A 53 9.00 21.54 21.11
C SER A 53 7.74 21.31 20.26
N THR A 54 7.92 20.87 19.01
CA THR A 54 6.80 20.42 18.19
C THR A 54 6.51 18.97 18.52
N SER A 55 5.62 18.72 19.48
CA SER A 55 5.11 17.38 19.70
C SER A 55 4.14 17.00 18.58
N TRP A 56 4.59 16.19 17.67
CA TRP A 56 3.78 15.64 16.58
C TRP A 56 2.75 14.64 17.12
N LYS A 57 1.50 15.04 17.20
CA LYS A 57 0.36 14.12 17.20
C LYS A 57 -0.38 14.32 15.89
N PRO A 58 -0.27 13.40 14.92
CA PRO A 58 -1.12 13.47 13.75
C PRO A 58 -2.55 13.17 14.15
N SER A 59 -3.44 14.12 13.92
CA SER A 59 -4.87 13.87 13.92
C SER A 59 -5.21 12.99 12.71
N GLY A 60 -5.43 11.71 12.93
CA GLY A 60 -6.24 10.85 12.05
C GLY A 60 -5.62 10.27 10.78
N LEU A 61 -4.35 10.49 10.42
CA LEU A 61 -3.80 10.03 9.14
C LEU A 61 -2.66 9.00 9.22
N PHE A 62 -2.13 8.75 10.42
CA PHE A 62 -1.24 7.60 10.66
C PHE A 62 -1.80 6.76 11.80
N PRO A 63 -1.98 5.46 11.63
CA PRO A 63 -2.39 4.59 12.72
C PRO A 63 -1.29 4.60 13.78
N ARG A 64 -1.66 4.90 15.02
CA ARG A 64 -0.81 4.66 16.18
C ARG A 64 -0.42 3.19 16.14
N THR A 65 0.85 2.90 16.01
CA THR A 65 1.38 1.56 16.25
C THR A 65 1.01 1.16 17.68
N ARG A 66 0.03 0.29 17.80
CA ARG A 66 -0.28 -0.38 19.05
C ARG A 66 0.90 -1.26 19.38
N ARG A 67 1.55 -0.98 20.48
CA ARG A 67 2.52 -1.88 21.09
C ARG A 67 1.79 -3.14 21.54
N GLU A 68 2.04 -4.24 20.89
CA GLU A 68 1.76 -5.55 21.45
C GLU A 68 2.93 -5.93 22.35
N THR A 69 2.70 -5.91 23.66
CA THR A 69 3.54 -6.54 24.65
C THR A 69 3.39 -8.05 24.49
N PHE A 70 4.32 -8.69 23.80
CA PHE A 70 4.43 -10.13 23.81
C PHE A 70 4.98 -10.59 25.16
N THR A 71 4.15 -11.29 25.93
CA THR A 71 4.63 -12.01 27.10
C THR A 71 5.46 -13.23 26.65
N LEU A 72 6.43 -13.62 27.48
CA LEU A 72 7.38 -14.73 27.23
C LEU A 72 6.72 -16.06 26.81
N HIS A 73 5.41 -16.21 27.04
CA HIS A 73 4.63 -17.39 26.69
C HIS A 73 4.31 -17.50 25.19
N GLY A 74 4.23 -16.39 24.47
CA GLY A 74 4.00 -16.35 23.01
C GLY A 74 5.23 -16.71 22.18
N ALA A 75 6.42 -16.40 22.66
CA ALA A 75 7.67 -16.64 21.93
C ALA A 75 8.04 -18.14 21.87
N LEU A 76 7.67 -18.92 22.90
CA LEU A 76 7.95 -20.37 22.90
C LEU A 76 7.06 -21.16 21.93
N GLN A 77 5.83 -20.70 21.65
CA GLN A 77 4.96 -21.35 20.68
C GLN A 77 5.31 -21.08 19.21
N LEU A 78 5.98 -19.98 18.91
CA LEU A 78 6.40 -19.65 17.54
C LEU A 78 7.63 -20.46 17.08
N ILE A 79 8.51 -20.84 17.99
CA ILE A 79 9.73 -21.62 17.68
C ILE A 79 9.37 -23.09 17.32
N ILE A 80 8.29 -23.63 17.88
CA ILE A 80 7.86 -25.02 17.62
C ILE A 80 7.12 -25.16 16.27
N ARG A 81 6.58 -24.08 15.69
CA ARG A 81 5.83 -24.12 14.42
C ARG A 81 6.63 -23.92 13.14
N ARG A 82 7.94 -23.60 13.22
CA ARG A 82 8.77 -23.34 12.00
C ARG A 82 9.76 -24.42 11.61
N GLY A 83 9.65 -25.61 12.16
CA GLY A 83 10.59 -26.70 11.91
C GLY A 83 10.04 -27.85 11.06
N PHE A 84 9.29 -27.62 9.98
CA PHE A 84 9.05 -28.67 8.96
C PHE A 84 8.48 -28.05 7.69
N HIS A 85 9.32 -27.77 6.72
CA HIS A 85 9.06 -27.95 5.29
C HIS A 85 10.33 -27.69 4.48
N GLN A 86 10.77 -28.70 3.86
CA GLN A 86 11.24 -28.92 2.49
C GLN A 86 12.47 -29.82 2.41
N GLY A 87 12.35 -30.81 1.58
CA GLY A 87 13.42 -31.67 1.12
C GLY A 87 12.90 -32.82 0.30
N THR A 88 12.72 -32.62 -1.01
CA THR A 88 12.46 -33.67 -1.98
C THR A 88 13.76 -34.23 -2.55
N ALA A 89 13.89 -35.54 -2.41
CA ALA A 89 14.38 -36.56 -3.35
C ALA A 89 15.72 -36.43 -4.09
N SER A 90 16.66 -37.30 -3.82
CA SER A 90 16.98 -38.46 -4.70
C SER A 90 18.23 -39.20 -4.23
N GLY A 91 18.16 -40.56 -4.26
CA GLY A 91 19.29 -41.45 -4.56
C GLY A 91 20.08 -42.06 -3.41
N SER A 92 19.66 -43.26 -3.04
CA SER A 92 20.46 -44.49 -2.73
C SER A 92 21.72 -44.39 -1.87
N SER A 93 21.74 -44.98 -0.71
CA SER A 93 22.39 -46.24 -0.35
C SER A 93 22.33 -46.50 1.15
N PHE A 94 22.07 -47.80 1.48
CA PHE A 94 21.95 -48.32 2.84
C PHE A 94 23.27 -48.31 3.59
N ILE A 95 23.29 -47.67 4.80
CA ILE A 95 24.19 -48.13 5.89
C ILE A 95 23.38 -48.00 7.21
N LYS A 96 23.20 -49.14 7.87
CA LYS A 96 22.64 -49.25 9.21
C LYS A 96 23.62 -48.66 10.24
N HIS A 97 23.24 -47.61 10.95
CA HIS A 97 23.83 -47.28 12.24
C HIS A 97 22.76 -47.02 13.31
N LYS A 98 22.90 -47.75 14.42
CA LYS A 98 22.10 -47.58 15.64
C LYS A 98 22.20 -46.14 16.17
N ARG A 99 21.07 -45.49 16.29
CA ARG A 99 20.97 -44.17 16.96
C ARG A 99 20.66 -44.35 18.43
N THR A 100 21.62 -43.96 19.26
CA THR A 100 21.39 -43.56 20.67
C THR A 100 21.00 -42.08 20.70
N GLY A 101 19.88 -41.77 21.35
CA GLY A 101 19.38 -40.37 21.50
C GLY A 101 20.21 -39.53 22.44
N PRO A 102 20.14 -38.20 22.39
CA PRO A 102 20.90 -37.30 23.27
C PRO A 102 20.35 -37.31 24.69
N HIS A 103 21.21 -37.61 25.66
CA HIS A 103 20.91 -37.42 27.08
C HIS A 103 21.42 -36.03 27.51
N PHE A 104 20.54 -35.26 28.11
CA PHE A 104 20.94 -34.03 28.82
C PHE A 104 21.09 -34.31 30.29
N PHE A 105 22.31 -34.04 30.84
CA PHE A 105 22.58 -34.11 32.27
C PHE A 105 22.47 -32.72 32.89
N PHE A 106 21.62 -32.57 33.88
CA PHE A 106 21.66 -31.47 34.84
C PHE A 106 22.17 -32.02 36.19
N ALA A 107 23.34 -31.55 36.62
CA ALA A 107 23.85 -31.87 37.92
C ALA A 107 23.46 -30.76 38.91
N ASN A 108 22.59 -31.11 39.86
CA ASN A 108 22.44 -30.35 41.09
C ASN A 108 22.49 -31.32 42.25
N SER A 109 23.24 -30.95 43.29
CA SER A 109 23.56 -31.77 44.47
C SER A 109 22.31 -32.12 45.25
N GLY A 110 21.84 -33.35 45.12
CA GLY A 110 20.77 -33.87 45.96
C GLY A 110 19.68 -34.63 45.19
N GLY A 111 19.99 -35.90 44.80
CA GLY A 111 18.97 -36.85 44.36
C GLY A 111 18.65 -36.84 42.88
N ALA A 112 19.19 -37.82 42.14
CA ALA A 112 18.86 -38.04 40.74
C ALA A 112 17.49 -38.66 40.55
N ALA A 113 16.51 -37.90 40.10
CA ALA A 113 15.30 -38.41 39.52
C ALA A 113 15.40 -38.52 38.00
N ILE A 114 15.43 -39.73 37.47
CA ILE A 114 15.40 -39.96 36.03
C ILE A 114 13.96 -39.74 35.56
N ILE A 115 13.69 -38.59 34.98
CA ILE A 115 12.43 -38.37 34.25
C ILE A 115 12.61 -38.87 32.82
N SER A 116 12.11 -40.06 32.52
CA SER A 116 11.99 -40.57 31.16
C SER A 116 10.90 -39.79 30.45
N ALA A 117 11.27 -38.82 29.62
CA ALA A 117 10.35 -38.22 28.69
C ALA A 117 10.09 -39.19 27.53
N THR A 118 9.04 -39.97 27.62
CA THR A 118 8.51 -40.73 26.48
C THR A 118 8.01 -39.71 25.47
N PRO A 119 8.46 -39.74 24.18
CA PRO A 119 7.86 -38.88 23.17
C PRO A 119 6.38 -39.34 23.04
N LEU A 120 5.45 -38.40 23.25
CA LEU A 120 4.07 -38.58 22.85
C LEU A 120 4.04 -38.75 21.32
N HIS A 121 4.18 -39.99 20.86
CA HIS A 121 3.77 -40.38 19.54
C HIS A 121 2.25 -40.27 19.53
N MET A 122 1.68 -39.16 19.04
CA MET A 122 0.29 -39.18 18.60
C MET A 122 0.22 -40.20 17.47
N ALA A 123 -0.38 -41.34 17.77
CA ALA A 123 -0.60 -42.36 16.77
C ALA A 123 -1.50 -41.77 15.68
N TYR A 124 -0.98 -41.71 14.45
CA TYR A 124 -1.77 -41.40 13.28
C TYR A 124 -2.54 -42.71 12.93
N ASP A 125 -3.76 -42.80 13.43
CA ASP A 125 -4.67 -43.92 13.25
C ASP A 125 -5.96 -43.48 12.51
N GLU A 126 -6.84 -44.44 12.24
CA GLU A 126 -8.11 -44.19 11.55
C GLU A 126 -8.99 -43.16 12.28
N ASN A 127 -8.88 -43.02 13.60
CA ASN A 127 -9.63 -42.07 14.42
C ASN A 127 -9.08 -40.64 14.30
N SER A 128 -7.87 -40.48 13.78
CA SER A 128 -7.25 -39.16 13.50
C SER A 128 -7.77 -38.54 12.20
N ILE A 129 -8.48 -39.30 11.36
CA ILE A 129 -9.09 -38.82 10.11
C ILE A 129 -10.54 -38.43 10.37
N LYS A 130 -10.85 -37.13 10.22
CA LYS A 130 -12.20 -36.57 10.43
C LYS A 130 -12.74 -36.04 9.12
N THR A 131 -13.97 -36.40 8.77
CA THR A 131 -14.75 -35.77 7.72
C THR A 131 -15.52 -34.59 8.35
N LEU A 132 -15.30 -33.38 7.83
CA LEU A 132 -15.98 -32.20 8.31
C LEU A 132 -17.20 -31.89 7.45
N ASP A 133 -18.28 -31.45 8.08
CA ASP A 133 -19.38 -30.79 7.39
C ASP A 133 -18.87 -29.48 6.76
N TRP A 134 -19.49 -29.01 5.69
CA TRP A 134 -19.09 -27.79 4.96
C TRP A 134 -19.02 -26.56 5.87
N ARG A 135 -19.93 -26.41 6.83
CA ARG A 135 -19.96 -25.30 7.80
C ARG A 135 -18.73 -25.38 8.73
N GLU A 136 -18.46 -26.55 9.26
CA GLU A 136 -17.30 -26.77 10.12
C GLU A 136 -16.00 -26.54 9.37
N HIS A 137 -15.93 -26.98 8.11
CA HIS A 137 -14.76 -26.75 7.26
C HIS A 137 -14.53 -25.25 7.00
N ILE A 138 -15.59 -24.48 6.62
CA ILE A 138 -15.49 -23.04 6.41
C ILE A 138 -15.04 -22.33 7.69
N ARG A 139 -15.63 -22.66 8.83
CA ARG A 139 -15.30 -22.06 10.12
C ARG A 139 -13.89 -22.41 10.61
N MET A 140 -13.43 -23.64 10.32
CA MET A 140 -12.07 -24.08 10.67
C MET A 140 -11.00 -23.49 9.76
N ARG A 141 -11.33 -23.22 8.52
CA ARG A 141 -10.41 -22.73 7.47
C ARG A 141 -10.96 -21.50 6.73
N PRO A 142 -11.35 -20.42 7.45
CA PRO A 142 -11.99 -19.26 6.83
C PRO A 142 -11.09 -18.61 5.77
N GLY A 143 -9.77 -18.64 5.97
CA GLY A 143 -8.81 -18.08 5.02
C GLY A 143 -8.84 -18.69 3.61
N MET A 144 -9.37 -19.91 3.45
CA MET A 144 -9.58 -20.52 2.11
C MET A 144 -10.73 -19.86 1.34
N TYR A 145 -11.68 -19.24 2.03
CA TYR A 145 -12.90 -18.70 1.45
C TYR A 145 -12.91 -17.17 1.39
N ILE A 146 -12.36 -16.52 2.42
CA ILE A 146 -12.39 -15.06 2.56
C ILE A 146 -11.00 -14.42 2.68
N GLY A 147 -9.94 -15.20 2.48
CA GLY A 147 -8.56 -14.69 2.60
C GLY A 147 -8.17 -14.37 4.04
N LYS A 148 -7.47 -13.27 4.24
CA LYS A 148 -7.00 -12.83 5.56
C LYS A 148 -8.20 -12.40 6.42
N LEU A 149 -8.31 -12.89 7.67
CA LEU A 149 -9.38 -12.47 8.58
C LEU A 149 -9.30 -10.96 8.86
N GLY A 150 -8.15 -10.51 9.37
CA GLY A 150 -7.91 -9.10 9.70
C GLY A 150 -8.82 -8.56 10.81
N ASP A 151 -8.68 -7.26 11.08
CA ASP A 151 -9.48 -6.50 12.05
C ASP A 151 -10.34 -5.40 11.40
N GLY A 152 -10.45 -5.41 10.08
CA GLY A 152 -11.12 -4.38 9.28
C GLY A 152 -10.24 -3.16 8.98
N ALA A 153 -8.98 -3.16 9.39
CA ALA A 153 -8.07 -2.05 9.12
C ALA A 153 -7.53 -2.01 7.69
N SER A 154 -7.69 -3.11 6.93
CA SER A 154 -7.27 -3.21 5.53
C SER A 154 -8.48 -3.50 4.64
N PRO A 155 -8.57 -2.92 3.43
CA PRO A 155 -9.66 -3.20 2.49
C PRO A 155 -9.71 -4.65 2.00
N ASP A 156 -8.62 -5.42 2.19
CA ASP A 156 -8.52 -6.83 1.82
C ASP A 156 -8.87 -7.78 2.98
N ASP A 157 -9.29 -7.27 4.14
CA ASP A 157 -9.67 -8.09 5.27
C ASP A 157 -10.98 -8.84 5.02
N GLY A 158 -11.11 -10.05 5.56
CA GLY A 158 -12.19 -10.99 5.28
C GLY A 158 -13.59 -10.46 5.54
N ILE A 159 -13.76 -9.50 6.46
CA ILE A 159 -15.04 -8.86 6.73
C ILE A 159 -15.60 -8.12 5.49
N TYR A 160 -14.72 -7.48 4.69
CA TYR A 160 -15.13 -6.84 3.43
C TYR A 160 -15.41 -7.86 2.33
N VAL A 161 -14.75 -9.02 2.38
CA VAL A 161 -15.03 -10.12 1.44
C VAL A 161 -16.43 -10.69 1.69
N LEU A 162 -16.88 -10.81 2.96
CA LEU A 162 -18.26 -11.20 3.27
C LEU A 162 -19.27 -10.23 2.65
N LEU A 163 -19.11 -8.94 2.87
CA LEU A 163 -19.99 -7.91 2.29
C LEU A 163 -19.98 -7.95 0.77
N LYS A 164 -18.79 -8.10 0.17
CA LYS A 164 -18.60 -8.19 -1.26
C LYS A 164 -19.34 -9.36 -1.90
N GLU A 165 -19.30 -10.55 -1.30
CA GLU A 165 -20.01 -11.73 -1.81
C GLU A 165 -21.55 -11.53 -1.84
N VAL A 166 -22.08 -10.73 -0.91
CA VAL A 166 -23.53 -10.39 -0.91
C VAL A 166 -23.83 -9.34 -2.00
N ILE A 167 -23.00 -8.30 -2.12
CA ILE A 167 -23.15 -7.25 -3.15
C ILE A 167 -23.01 -7.84 -4.55
N ASP A 168 -22.02 -8.73 -4.78
CA ASP A 168 -21.77 -9.37 -6.07
C ASP A 168 -23.01 -10.16 -6.55
N ASN A 169 -23.74 -10.83 -5.65
CA ASN A 169 -24.97 -11.53 -6.00
C ASN A 169 -26.09 -10.55 -6.43
N SER A 170 -26.16 -9.37 -5.81
CA SER A 170 -27.12 -8.32 -6.18
C SER A 170 -26.74 -7.67 -7.52
N ILE A 171 -25.45 -7.50 -7.81
CA ILE A 171 -24.95 -6.97 -9.09
C ILE A 171 -25.23 -7.94 -10.24
N ASP A 172 -25.16 -9.25 -10.01
CA ASP A 172 -25.47 -10.25 -11.02
C ASP A 172 -26.90 -10.09 -11.55
N GLU A 173 -27.87 -9.73 -10.72
CA GLU A 173 -29.24 -9.43 -11.17
C GLU A 173 -29.29 -8.21 -12.10
N PHE A 174 -28.53 -7.14 -11.79
CA PHE A 174 -28.41 -5.98 -12.68
C PHE A 174 -27.75 -6.33 -14.01
N VAL A 175 -26.69 -7.14 -14.00
CA VAL A 175 -26.00 -7.61 -15.22
C VAL A 175 -26.95 -8.43 -16.09
N MET A 176 -27.90 -9.16 -15.48
CA MET A 176 -28.98 -9.87 -16.16
C MET A 176 -30.11 -8.95 -16.68
N GLY A 177 -30.02 -7.65 -16.45
CA GLY A 177 -30.98 -6.65 -16.86
C GLY A 177 -32.12 -6.40 -15.88
N PHE A 178 -32.02 -6.93 -14.65
CA PHE A 178 -33.08 -6.78 -13.63
C PHE A 178 -32.60 -5.91 -12.46
N GLY A 179 -33.42 -4.94 -12.09
CA GLY A 179 -33.09 -3.99 -11.03
C GLY A 179 -32.04 -2.95 -11.45
N LYS A 180 -32.16 -1.74 -10.92
CA LYS A 180 -31.20 -0.64 -11.17
C LYS A 180 -30.75 0.02 -9.88
N LYS A 181 -31.11 -0.57 -8.75
CA LYS A 181 -30.81 -0.04 -7.42
C LYS A 181 -30.39 -1.18 -6.49
N ILE A 182 -29.36 -0.94 -5.68
CA ILE A 182 -28.95 -1.79 -4.55
C ILE A 182 -28.79 -0.86 -3.34
N THR A 183 -29.36 -1.24 -2.19
CA THR A 183 -29.13 -0.55 -0.92
C THR A 183 -28.20 -1.40 -0.06
N ILE A 184 -27.27 -0.75 0.61
CA ILE A 184 -26.25 -1.32 1.47
C ILE A 184 -26.29 -0.49 2.75
N ASP A 185 -26.67 -1.09 3.85
CA ASP A 185 -26.70 -0.43 5.14
C ASP A 185 -25.82 -1.20 6.12
N VAL A 186 -24.92 -0.48 6.79
CA VAL A 186 -24.01 -1.03 7.80
C VAL A 186 -24.14 -0.20 9.05
N THR A 187 -24.59 -0.86 10.12
CA THR A 187 -24.80 -0.22 11.41
C THR A 187 -23.47 -0.13 12.20
N PRO A 188 -23.37 0.75 13.21
CA PRO A 188 -22.16 0.89 14.02
C PRO A 188 -21.77 -0.39 14.81
N ASP A 189 -22.73 -1.27 15.10
CA ASP A 189 -22.53 -2.57 15.71
C ASP A 189 -22.11 -3.68 14.74
N GLY A 190 -22.01 -3.34 13.42
CA GLY A 190 -21.49 -4.26 12.41
C GLY A 190 -22.53 -5.13 11.71
N LEU A 191 -23.83 -4.90 11.95
CA LEU A 191 -24.88 -5.54 11.16
C LEU A 191 -24.89 -4.94 9.73
N CYS A 192 -24.72 -5.82 8.74
CA CYS A 192 -24.77 -5.47 7.32
C CYS A 192 -26.10 -5.92 6.73
N GLU A 193 -26.72 -5.04 5.95
CA GLU A 193 -27.91 -5.35 5.17
C GLU A 193 -27.69 -4.92 3.70
N VAL A 194 -27.98 -5.83 2.77
CA VAL A 194 -27.92 -5.56 1.34
C VAL A 194 -29.27 -5.96 0.73
N ARG A 195 -29.89 -5.04 -0.03
CA ARG A 195 -31.16 -5.25 -0.70
C ARG A 195 -31.04 -4.88 -2.17
N ASP A 196 -31.28 -5.84 -3.06
CA ASP A 196 -31.49 -5.61 -4.49
C ASP A 196 -32.97 -5.52 -4.85
N PHE A 197 -33.23 -5.04 -6.06
CA PHE A 197 -34.55 -4.94 -6.65
C PHE A 197 -34.59 -5.71 -7.98
N GLY A 198 -33.93 -6.88 -8.00
CA GLY A 198 -33.91 -7.82 -9.10
C GLY A 198 -35.16 -8.71 -9.14
N ARG A 199 -35.00 -9.92 -9.68
CA ARG A 199 -36.13 -10.88 -9.80
C ARG A 199 -36.53 -11.54 -8.48
N GLY A 200 -35.65 -11.54 -7.49
CA GLY A 200 -35.74 -12.33 -6.28
C GLY A 200 -35.45 -13.82 -6.50
N ILE A 201 -34.79 -14.43 -5.55
CA ILE A 201 -34.49 -15.86 -5.57
C ILE A 201 -35.83 -16.64 -5.54
N PRO A 202 -36.00 -17.69 -6.38
CA PRO A 202 -37.21 -18.52 -6.33
C PRO A 202 -37.46 -19.04 -4.91
N LEU A 203 -38.65 -18.75 -4.36
CA LEU A 203 -38.96 -18.98 -2.95
C LEU A 203 -38.76 -20.44 -2.48
N GLY A 204 -39.04 -21.42 -3.37
CA GLY A 204 -38.81 -22.84 -3.11
C GLY A 204 -37.34 -23.26 -3.08
N LYS A 205 -36.43 -22.40 -3.55
CA LYS A 205 -34.97 -22.66 -3.60
C LYS A 205 -34.13 -21.78 -2.67
N LEU A 206 -34.79 -20.87 -1.95
CA LEU A 206 -34.10 -19.91 -1.10
C LEU A 206 -33.23 -20.58 -0.03
N LEU A 207 -33.75 -21.60 0.65
CA LEU A 207 -33.01 -22.39 1.64
C LEU A 207 -31.78 -23.09 1.00
N ASP A 208 -31.99 -23.73 -0.17
CA ASP A 208 -30.91 -24.42 -0.88
C ASP A 208 -29.79 -23.42 -1.27
N CYS A 209 -30.17 -22.23 -1.76
CA CYS A 209 -29.22 -21.18 -2.11
C CYS A 209 -28.42 -20.66 -0.91
N ALA A 210 -29.00 -20.61 0.29
CA ALA A 210 -28.36 -20.12 1.49
C ALA A 210 -27.48 -21.16 2.20
N ALA A 211 -27.86 -22.46 2.14
CA ALA A 211 -27.34 -23.49 3.05
C ALA A 211 -26.78 -24.75 2.37
N LYS A 212 -26.87 -24.90 1.06
CA LYS A 212 -26.29 -26.05 0.34
C LYS A 212 -25.14 -25.62 -0.54
N ILE A 213 -23.95 -26.20 -0.33
CA ILE A 213 -22.79 -26.01 -1.19
C ILE A 213 -23.10 -26.49 -2.61
N ASN A 214 -22.44 -25.91 -3.59
CA ASN A 214 -22.60 -26.22 -4.99
C ASN A 214 -24.04 -26.07 -5.48
N THR A 215 -24.78 -25.11 -4.93
CA THR A 215 -26.14 -24.77 -5.35
C THR A 215 -26.19 -23.34 -5.82
N GLY A 216 -26.67 -23.12 -7.03
CA GLY A 216 -26.82 -21.79 -7.63
C GLY A 216 -27.31 -21.93 -9.08
N ALA A 217 -27.91 -20.87 -9.60
CA ALA A 217 -28.39 -20.82 -10.99
C ALA A 217 -27.29 -20.57 -12.02
N LYS A 218 -26.03 -20.46 -11.57
CA LYS A 218 -24.89 -20.02 -12.38
C LYS A 218 -24.20 -21.18 -13.13
N TYR A 219 -24.57 -22.43 -12.85
CA TYR A 219 -23.94 -23.60 -13.46
C TYR A 219 -24.37 -23.88 -14.91
N ASP A 220 -25.67 -23.63 -15.25
CA ASP A 220 -26.25 -24.08 -16.51
C ASP A 220 -26.75 -22.96 -17.43
N SER A 221 -26.69 -21.67 -17.01
CA SER A 221 -27.19 -20.59 -17.84
C SER A 221 -26.08 -19.79 -18.50
N ASP A 222 -26.16 -19.65 -19.84
CA ASP A 222 -25.21 -18.82 -20.61
C ASP A 222 -25.16 -17.38 -20.12
N ALA A 223 -26.24 -16.90 -19.54
CA ALA A 223 -26.37 -15.54 -19.01
C ALA A 223 -25.45 -15.27 -17.80
N PHE A 224 -25.20 -16.26 -16.94
CA PHE A 224 -24.35 -16.11 -15.77
C PHE A 224 -22.89 -16.51 -16.00
N LYS A 225 -22.54 -17.00 -17.19
CA LYS A 225 -21.16 -17.47 -17.48
C LYS A 225 -20.08 -16.37 -17.38
N LYS A 226 -20.50 -15.10 -17.36
CA LYS A 226 -19.65 -13.91 -17.16
C LYS A 226 -19.73 -13.33 -15.75
N SER A 227 -20.43 -14.00 -14.84
CA SER A 227 -20.49 -13.65 -13.41
C SER A 227 -19.21 -14.05 -12.68
N VAL A 228 -18.96 -13.46 -11.54
CA VAL A 228 -17.77 -13.75 -10.71
C VAL A 228 -17.98 -14.90 -9.75
N GLY A 229 -19.21 -15.08 -9.27
CA GLY A 229 -19.56 -16.05 -8.25
C GLY A 229 -19.87 -17.45 -8.80
N LEU A 230 -19.01 -18.05 -9.59
CA LEU A 230 -19.25 -19.33 -10.28
C LEU A 230 -19.26 -20.55 -9.34
N ASN A 231 -18.56 -20.52 -8.23
CA ASN A 231 -18.34 -21.69 -7.36
C ASN A 231 -19.53 -22.01 -6.43
N GLY A 232 -20.56 -21.15 -6.36
CA GLY A 232 -21.74 -21.36 -5.52
C GLY A 232 -21.46 -21.48 -4.02
N VAL A 233 -20.33 -20.92 -3.53
CA VAL A 233 -19.88 -21.01 -2.14
C VAL A 233 -19.94 -19.70 -1.37
N GLY A 234 -19.90 -18.53 -2.04
CA GLY A 234 -19.72 -17.24 -1.40
C GLY A 234 -20.77 -16.95 -0.33
N ILE A 235 -22.07 -16.97 -0.67
CA ILE A 235 -23.14 -16.72 0.29
C ILE A 235 -23.16 -17.75 1.45
N LYS A 236 -22.68 -18.98 1.22
CA LYS A 236 -22.55 -20.01 2.26
C LYS A 236 -21.39 -19.69 3.21
N ALA A 237 -20.33 -19.08 2.70
CA ALA A 237 -19.23 -18.59 3.54
C ALA A 237 -19.73 -17.45 4.44
N VAL A 238 -20.50 -16.50 3.90
CA VAL A 238 -21.15 -15.45 4.71
C VAL A 238 -22.01 -16.07 5.80
N ASN A 239 -22.91 -16.99 5.46
CA ASN A 239 -23.80 -17.69 6.41
C ASN A 239 -23.00 -18.44 7.49
N ALA A 240 -21.97 -19.23 7.12
CA ALA A 240 -21.20 -20.01 8.07
C ALA A 240 -20.31 -19.18 9.01
N LEU A 241 -19.88 -17.99 8.56
CA LEU A 241 -18.98 -17.08 9.30
C LEU A 241 -19.71 -15.95 10.01
N SER A 242 -21.05 -16.03 10.10
CA SER A 242 -21.91 -15.06 10.77
C SER A 242 -22.60 -15.72 12.00
N ASP A 243 -22.70 -14.99 13.09
CA ASP A 243 -23.52 -15.38 14.24
C ASP A 243 -25.01 -15.07 14.00
N PHE A 244 -25.29 -14.09 13.14
CA PHE A 244 -26.60 -13.80 12.59
C PHE A 244 -26.54 -13.72 11.07
N PHE A 245 -27.39 -14.46 10.39
CA PHE A 245 -27.56 -14.39 8.94
C PHE A 245 -29.06 -14.55 8.61
N GLU A 246 -29.59 -13.62 7.83
CA GLU A 246 -30.96 -13.68 7.29
C GLU A 246 -30.92 -13.48 5.78
N ILE A 247 -31.66 -14.31 5.06
CA ILE A 247 -31.93 -14.13 3.65
C ILE A 247 -33.43 -14.11 3.42
N GLN A 248 -33.90 -13.10 2.69
CA GLN A 248 -35.29 -12.90 2.34
C GLN A 248 -35.44 -12.62 0.87
N ALA A 249 -36.35 -13.35 0.21
CA ALA A 249 -36.69 -13.11 -1.18
C ALA A 249 -38.12 -12.58 -1.26
N TYR A 250 -38.31 -11.64 -2.15
CA TYR A 250 -39.59 -11.02 -2.53
C TYR A 250 -39.81 -11.34 -3.99
N ARG A 251 -40.90 -12.05 -4.30
CA ARG A 251 -41.17 -12.50 -5.66
C ARG A 251 -42.63 -12.69 -5.93
N ASP A 252 -43.10 -11.99 -6.96
CA ASP A 252 -44.46 -12.14 -7.51
C ASP A 252 -45.57 -11.95 -6.45
N GLY A 253 -45.38 -10.99 -5.52
CA GLY A 253 -46.33 -10.66 -4.45
C GLY A 253 -46.20 -11.55 -3.21
N GLU A 254 -45.27 -12.47 -3.18
CA GLU A 254 -44.96 -13.32 -2.04
C GLU A 254 -43.56 -13.07 -1.48
N THR A 255 -43.36 -13.31 -0.19
CA THR A 255 -42.07 -13.24 0.47
C THR A 255 -41.81 -14.49 1.29
N ARG A 256 -40.53 -14.84 1.36
CA ARG A 256 -40.03 -15.89 2.24
C ARG A 256 -38.70 -15.49 2.84
N SER A 257 -38.50 -15.73 4.15
CA SER A 257 -37.21 -15.55 4.79
C SER A 257 -36.76 -16.78 5.57
N TYR A 258 -35.45 -16.90 5.72
CA TYR A 258 -34.80 -17.88 6.58
C TYR A 258 -33.72 -17.19 7.40
N GLN A 259 -33.63 -17.57 8.69
CA GLN A 259 -32.60 -17.09 9.58
C GLN A 259 -31.65 -18.23 9.97
N PHE A 260 -30.40 -17.89 10.16
CA PHE A 260 -29.32 -18.83 10.51
C PHE A 260 -28.42 -18.22 11.59
N CYS A 261 -27.82 -19.13 12.36
CA CYS A 261 -26.70 -18.82 13.26
C CYS A 261 -25.57 -19.79 12.95
N ARG A 262 -24.42 -19.26 12.55
CA ARG A 262 -23.22 -20.07 12.24
C ARG A 262 -23.50 -21.17 11.20
N GLY A 263 -24.27 -20.83 10.17
CA GLY A 263 -24.66 -21.75 9.12
C GLY A 263 -25.78 -22.74 9.47
N LYS A 264 -26.28 -22.74 10.72
CA LYS A 264 -27.40 -23.60 11.18
C LYS A 264 -28.71 -22.82 11.08
N GLU A 265 -29.69 -23.39 10.40
CA GLU A 265 -31.04 -22.81 10.30
C GLU A 265 -31.69 -22.67 11.68
N ILE A 266 -32.34 -21.54 11.93
CA ILE A 266 -33.18 -21.26 13.09
C ILE A 266 -34.64 -21.49 12.66
N PRO A 267 -35.29 -22.62 13.02
CA PRO A 267 -36.62 -22.96 12.49
C PRO A 267 -37.71 -21.91 12.79
N LYS A 268 -37.60 -21.22 13.93
CA LYS A 268 -38.52 -20.13 14.31
C LYS A 268 -38.29 -18.82 13.51
N GLY A 269 -37.17 -18.71 12.81
CA GLY A 269 -36.81 -17.55 11.98
C GLY A 269 -37.38 -17.60 10.58
N ARG A 270 -38.03 -18.70 10.17
CA ARG A 270 -38.71 -18.76 8.87
C ARG A 270 -40.01 -17.97 8.92
N LYS A 271 -40.17 -17.11 7.90
CA LYS A 271 -41.40 -16.34 7.68
C LYS A 271 -41.82 -16.47 6.22
N ASP A 272 -43.08 -16.74 5.99
CA ASP A 272 -43.72 -16.79 4.66
C ASP A 272 -44.93 -15.86 4.66
N GLY A 273 -45.23 -15.19 3.60
CA GLY A 273 -46.41 -14.32 3.52
C GLY A 273 -46.56 -13.60 2.19
N ALA A 274 -47.71 -12.93 2.03
CA ALA A 274 -47.93 -11.97 0.95
C ALA A 274 -47.16 -10.67 1.25
N THR A 275 -46.75 -9.94 0.21
CA THR A 275 -46.02 -8.68 0.35
C THR A 275 -46.39 -7.73 -0.80
N GLU A 276 -46.37 -6.43 -0.50
CA GLU A 276 -46.44 -5.35 -1.49
C GLU A 276 -45.05 -4.86 -1.91
N GLU A 277 -43.99 -5.36 -1.26
CA GLU A 277 -42.61 -5.01 -1.56
C GLU A 277 -42.23 -5.46 -2.98
N PRO A 278 -41.48 -4.64 -3.72
CA PRO A 278 -40.96 -5.00 -5.05
C PRO A 278 -40.14 -6.27 -5.02
N ASN A 279 -40.15 -7.02 -6.13
CA ASN A 279 -39.31 -8.19 -6.30
C ASN A 279 -37.82 -7.88 -5.97
N GLY A 280 -37.08 -8.87 -5.49
CA GLY A 280 -35.65 -8.78 -5.21
C GLY A 280 -35.24 -9.64 -4.01
N THR A 281 -33.99 -9.50 -3.58
CA THR A 281 -33.46 -10.25 -2.45
C THR A 281 -32.88 -9.30 -1.42
N ARG A 282 -33.11 -9.59 -0.14
CA ARG A 282 -32.51 -8.93 1.02
C ARG A 282 -31.66 -9.95 1.77
N THR A 283 -30.44 -9.58 2.04
CA THR A 283 -29.52 -10.38 2.89
C THR A 283 -29.02 -9.51 4.02
N ALA A 284 -29.18 -9.97 5.24
CA ALA A 284 -28.62 -9.32 6.43
C ALA A 284 -27.69 -10.30 7.16
N PHE A 285 -26.54 -9.81 7.64
CA PHE A 285 -25.60 -10.64 8.37
C PHE A 285 -24.80 -9.81 9.38
N HIS A 286 -24.37 -10.49 10.44
CA HIS A 286 -23.41 -9.97 11.41
C HIS A 286 -22.25 -10.97 11.54
N ALA A 287 -21.02 -10.50 11.43
CA ALA A 287 -19.82 -11.35 11.45
C ALA A 287 -19.62 -11.98 12.83
N ASP A 288 -19.32 -13.29 12.88
CA ASP A 288 -19.21 -14.03 14.14
C ASP A 288 -17.98 -13.61 14.96
N PRO A 289 -18.14 -13.05 16.18
CA PRO A 289 -17.04 -12.63 17.04
C PRO A 289 -16.15 -13.81 17.53
N ASP A 290 -16.60 -15.06 17.41
CA ASP A 290 -15.74 -16.23 17.69
C ASP A 290 -14.72 -16.50 16.57
N ILE A 291 -14.93 -15.93 15.38
CA ILE A 291 -14.03 -16.06 14.21
C ILE A 291 -13.22 -14.79 14.00
N PHE A 292 -13.89 -13.64 14.04
CA PHE A 292 -13.25 -12.36 13.81
C PHE A 292 -12.74 -11.76 15.13
N PRO A 293 -11.56 -11.08 15.12
CA PRO A 293 -11.07 -10.39 16.31
C PRO A 293 -12.11 -9.42 16.90
N ALA A 294 -12.15 -9.29 18.22
CA ALA A 294 -13.12 -8.44 18.91
C ALA A 294 -13.07 -6.94 18.52
N ALA A 295 -11.95 -6.50 17.93
CA ALA A 295 -11.77 -5.14 17.44
C ALA A 295 -12.19 -4.96 15.97
N THR A 296 -12.72 -6.01 15.34
CA THR A 296 -13.09 -5.97 13.92
C THR A 296 -14.24 -5.01 13.68
N GLN A 297 -14.01 -4.03 12.80
CA GLN A 297 -15.00 -3.02 12.47
C GLN A 297 -14.94 -2.68 10.98
N PHE A 298 -16.11 -2.45 10.39
CA PHE A 298 -16.20 -1.87 9.07
C PHE A 298 -15.76 -0.41 9.06
N ARG A 299 -14.92 -0.03 8.13
CA ARG A 299 -14.56 1.36 7.86
C ARG A 299 -15.38 1.86 6.68
N PRO A 300 -16.21 2.89 6.87
CA PRO A 300 -17.07 3.42 5.81
C PRO A 300 -16.32 3.78 4.53
N GLU A 301 -15.07 4.28 4.65
CA GLU A 301 -14.25 4.70 3.51
C GLU A 301 -13.95 3.56 2.54
N TYR A 302 -13.77 2.33 3.05
CA TYR A 302 -13.52 1.17 2.21
C TYR A 302 -14.77 0.69 1.49
N ILE A 303 -15.93 0.76 2.18
CA ILE A 303 -17.23 0.44 1.57
C ILE A 303 -17.61 1.49 0.53
N GLU A 304 -17.39 2.78 0.81
CA GLU A 304 -17.59 3.85 -0.17
C GLU A 304 -16.75 3.64 -1.43
N LYS A 305 -15.47 3.32 -1.26
CA LYS A 305 -14.56 3.01 -2.39
C LYS A 305 -15.06 1.80 -3.19
N MET A 306 -15.55 0.76 -2.51
CA MET A 306 -16.15 -0.41 -3.14
C MET A 306 -17.41 -0.02 -3.96
N CYS A 307 -18.32 0.76 -3.38
CA CYS A 307 -19.52 1.25 -4.07
C CYS A 307 -19.18 2.10 -5.29
N ARG A 308 -18.16 2.97 -5.20
CA ARG A 308 -17.67 3.75 -6.35
C ARG A 308 -17.18 2.84 -7.47
N TYR A 309 -16.30 1.88 -7.18
CA TYR A 309 -15.80 0.95 -8.18
C TYR A 309 -16.92 0.15 -8.84
N TYR A 310 -17.86 -0.37 -8.07
CA TYR A 310 -19.01 -1.08 -8.61
C TYR A 310 -19.89 -0.17 -9.48
N SER A 311 -20.06 1.11 -9.13
CA SER A 311 -20.82 2.05 -9.95
C SER A 311 -20.14 2.34 -11.29
N TYR A 312 -18.79 2.44 -11.32
CA TYR A 312 -18.04 2.63 -12.57
C TYR A 312 -18.09 1.39 -13.47
N LEU A 313 -18.05 0.20 -12.89
CA LEU A 313 -18.06 -1.05 -13.64
C LEU A 313 -19.45 -1.46 -14.12
N ASN A 314 -20.51 -0.86 -13.55
CA ASN A 314 -21.92 -1.16 -13.85
C ASN A 314 -22.68 0.14 -14.15
N LYS A 315 -22.48 0.68 -15.37
CA LYS A 315 -23.07 1.96 -15.79
C LYS A 315 -24.60 1.99 -15.59
N GLY A 316 -25.07 3.02 -14.89
CA GLY A 316 -26.48 3.22 -14.61
C GLY A 316 -27.04 2.44 -13.41
N LEU A 317 -26.24 1.58 -12.75
CA LEU A 317 -26.59 0.99 -11.46
C LEU A 317 -26.43 2.04 -10.36
N ALA A 318 -27.46 2.24 -9.55
CA ALA A 318 -27.44 3.10 -8.38
C ALA A 318 -27.18 2.26 -7.12
N LEU A 319 -26.03 2.46 -6.49
CA LEU A 319 -25.68 1.89 -5.18
C LEU A 319 -25.97 2.95 -4.12
N HIS A 320 -26.65 2.55 -3.05
CA HIS A 320 -26.94 3.42 -1.91
C HIS A 320 -26.24 2.82 -0.68
N PHE A 321 -25.25 3.50 -0.13
CA PHE A 321 -24.59 3.09 1.09
C PHE A 321 -24.92 4.07 2.22
N ASN A 322 -25.56 3.59 3.28
CA ASN A 322 -26.03 4.39 4.41
C ASN A 322 -26.73 5.70 3.95
N GLY A 323 -27.62 5.58 2.96
CA GLY A 323 -28.38 6.69 2.39
C GLY A 323 -27.64 7.51 1.32
N ARG A 324 -26.33 7.42 1.18
CA ARG A 324 -25.55 8.12 0.15
C ARG A 324 -25.57 7.34 -1.17
N ARG A 325 -25.85 8.04 -2.27
CA ARG A 325 -25.98 7.44 -3.61
C ARG A 325 -24.69 7.51 -4.41
N TYR A 326 -24.32 6.40 -5.04
CA TYR A 326 -23.21 6.25 -5.97
C TYR A 326 -23.74 5.75 -7.30
N ILE A 327 -23.42 6.44 -8.39
CA ILE A 327 -23.85 6.08 -9.75
C ILE A 327 -22.88 6.68 -10.75
N SER A 328 -22.51 5.93 -11.78
CA SER A 328 -21.71 6.40 -12.91
C SER A 328 -22.51 6.26 -14.21
N LYS A 329 -22.32 7.23 -15.11
CA LYS A 329 -22.87 7.20 -16.47
C LYS A 329 -21.81 6.81 -17.50
N ASN A 330 -20.55 7.17 -17.25
CA ASN A 330 -19.47 7.05 -18.22
C ASN A 330 -18.45 5.95 -17.87
N GLY A 331 -18.71 5.16 -16.81
CA GLY A 331 -17.91 3.98 -16.48
C GLY A 331 -16.45 4.28 -16.12
N LEU A 332 -15.50 3.66 -16.83
CA LEU A 332 -14.09 3.83 -16.58
C LEU A 332 -13.57 5.25 -16.86
N LEU A 333 -14.29 6.05 -17.66
CA LEU A 333 -13.98 7.47 -17.82
C LEU A 333 -14.14 8.23 -16.50
N ASP A 334 -15.29 8.01 -15.82
CA ASP A 334 -15.56 8.65 -14.52
C ASP A 334 -14.55 8.18 -13.47
N LEU A 335 -14.17 6.90 -13.48
CA LEU A 335 -13.16 6.33 -12.59
C LEU A 335 -11.83 7.06 -12.74
N LEU A 336 -11.34 7.22 -13.97
CA LEU A 336 -10.06 7.89 -14.21
C LEU A 336 -10.13 9.39 -13.91
N ALA A 337 -11.22 10.05 -14.24
CA ALA A 337 -11.42 11.46 -13.94
C ALA A 337 -11.39 11.75 -12.43
N GLU A 338 -11.94 10.84 -11.60
CA GLU A 338 -11.87 10.97 -10.14
C GLU A 338 -10.50 10.55 -9.57
N ALA A 339 -9.83 9.58 -10.20
CA ALA A 339 -8.52 9.09 -9.75
C ALA A 339 -7.39 10.10 -10.00
N MET A 340 -7.55 10.99 -10.97
CA MET A 340 -6.52 11.97 -11.33
C MET A 340 -6.58 13.19 -10.41
N SER A 341 -5.46 13.53 -9.77
CA SER A 341 -5.29 14.74 -8.95
C SER A 341 -4.88 15.98 -9.75
N GLU A 342 -4.44 15.80 -10.99
CA GLU A 342 -3.99 16.86 -11.90
C GLU A 342 -4.74 16.76 -13.23
N GLU A 343 -4.83 17.87 -13.96
CA GLU A 343 -5.40 17.84 -15.30
C GLU A 343 -4.60 16.91 -16.22
N PRO A 344 -5.27 16.05 -16.99
CA PRO A 344 -4.61 15.17 -17.94
C PRO A 344 -3.96 15.99 -19.06
N LEU A 345 -2.84 15.50 -19.60
CA LEU A 345 -2.13 16.17 -20.68
C LEU A 345 -2.95 16.28 -21.97
N TYR A 346 -3.94 15.43 -22.12
CA TYR A 346 -4.94 15.42 -23.20
C TYR A 346 -6.22 14.73 -22.68
N PRO A 347 -7.38 14.93 -23.33
CA PRO A 347 -8.62 14.30 -22.89
C PRO A 347 -8.47 12.78 -22.71
N ILE A 348 -9.07 12.22 -21.66
CA ILE A 348 -9.04 10.79 -21.40
C ILE A 348 -9.58 10.05 -22.62
N ILE A 349 -8.77 9.18 -23.21
CA ILE A 349 -9.18 8.29 -24.30
C ILE A 349 -10.03 7.18 -23.70
N HIS A 350 -11.30 7.11 -24.13
CA HIS A 350 -12.26 6.14 -23.65
C HIS A 350 -12.76 5.29 -24.82
N LEU A 351 -12.54 3.98 -24.73
CA LEU A 351 -12.85 3.00 -25.76
C LEU A 351 -13.80 1.94 -25.19
N GLU A 352 -14.92 1.74 -25.87
CA GLU A 352 -15.95 0.79 -25.47
C GLU A 352 -16.16 -0.27 -26.55
N GLY A 353 -16.27 -1.53 -26.13
CA GLY A 353 -16.55 -2.65 -26.99
C GLY A 353 -17.38 -3.71 -26.30
N HIS A 354 -17.73 -4.76 -27.02
CA HIS A 354 -18.40 -5.90 -26.42
C HIS A 354 -17.42 -6.63 -25.50
N ASP A 355 -17.77 -6.73 -24.22
CA ASP A 355 -16.98 -7.39 -23.17
C ASP A 355 -15.61 -6.75 -22.84
N ILE A 356 -15.37 -5.53 -23.30
CA ILE A 356 -14.14 -4.78 -23.00
C ILE A 356 -14.43 -3.28 -22.94
N GLU A 357 -13.88 -2.63 -21.92
CA GLU A 357 -13.86 -1.18 -21.77
C GLU A 357 -12.47 -0.76 -21.34
N VAL A 358 -11.94 0.29 -21.95
CA VAL A 358 -10.62 0.83 -21.66
C VAL A 358 -10.70 2.34 -21.58
N ALA A 359 -10.11 2.90 -20.53
CA ALA A 359 -9.90 4.33 -20.44
C ALA A 359 -8.43 4.58 -20.08
N PHE A 360 -7.79 5.58 -20.72
CA PHE A 360 -6.41 5.93 -20.37
C PHE A 360 -6.05 7.36 -20.78
N THR A 361 -5.06 7.91 -20.10
CA THR A 361 -4.43 9.18 -20.43
C THR A 361 -3.01 9.19 -19.86
N HIS A 362 -2.25 10.30 -20.08
CA HIS A 362 -0.99 10.54 -19.40
C HIS A 362 -1.14 11.70 -18.40
N GLY A 363 -0.55 11.54 -17.23
CA GLY A 363 -0.50 12.56 -16.17
C GLY A 363 0.91 13.12 -15.98
N GLY A 364 1.10 13.82 -14.85
CA GLY A 364 2.41 14.34 -14.43
C GLY A 364 3.20 13.38 -13.53
N GLN A 365 2.63 12.23 -13.12
CA GLN A 365 3.28 11.27 -12.23
C GLN A 365 4.39 10.48 -12.91
N TYR A 366 5.31 9.95 -12.12
CA TYR A 366 6.31 8.99 -12.60
C TYR A 366 5.76 7.56 -12.57
N GLY A 367 6.10 6.78 -13.59
CA GLY A 367 5.68 5.38 -13.71
C GLY A 367 4.33 5.19 -14.37
N GLU A 368 3.77 4.01 -14.23
CA GLU A 368 2.49 3.60 -14.79
C GLU A 368 1.49 3.35 -13.65
N GLU A 369 0.27 3.83 -13.78
CA GLU A 369 -0.84 3.51 -12.86
C GLU A 369 -1.90 2.74 -13.60
N HIS A 370 -2.30 1.58 -13.07
CA HIS A 370 -3.27 0.71 -13.70
C HIS A 370 -4.37 0.32 -12.73
N SER A 371 -5.60 0.39 -13.20
CA SER A 371 -6.80 -0.13 -12.53
C SER A 371 -7.42 -1.24 -13.40
N PRO A 372 -6.95 -2.50 -13.25
CA PRO A 372 -7.42 -3.62 -14.04
C PRO A 372 -8.61 -4.33 -13.39
N PHE A 373 -9.64 -4.66 -14.20
CA PHE A 373 -10.85 -5.33 -13.75
C PHE A 373 -11.23 -6.52 -14.65
N VAL A 374 -11.78 -7.56 -14.03
CA VAL A 374 -12.32 -8.74 -14.71
C VAL A 374 -13.67 -9.08 -14.12
N ASN A 375 -14.71 -9.13 -14.93
CA ASN A 375 -16.10 -9.41 -14.52
C ASN A 375 -16.57 -8.55 -13.33
N GLY A 376 -16.12 -7.30 -13.24
CA GLY A 376 -16.46 -6.41 -12.13
C GLY A 376 -15.56 -6.54 -10.89
N GLN A 377 -14.54 -7.41 -10.91
CA GLN A 377 -13.58 -7.56 -9.83
C GLN A 377 -12.30 -6.78 -10.10
N HIS A 378 -11.86 -6.00 -9.12
CA HIS A 378 -10.57 -5.31 -9.17
C HIS A 378 -9.44 -6.30 -8.95
N THR A 379 -8.63 -6.53 -9.98
CA THR A 379 -7.46 -7.42 -9.91
C THR A 379 -6.22 -6.60 -9.53
N THR A 380 -6.06 -6.32 -8.24
CA THR A 380 -5.01 -5.42 -7.71
C THR A 380 -3.58 -5.84 -8.08
N GLN A 381 -3.37 -7.12 -8.35
CA GLN A 381 -2.10 -7.69 -8.82
C GLN A 381 -2.06 -7.88 -10.34
N GLY A 382 -3.03 -7.32 -11.07
CA GLY A 382 -3.11 -7.40 -12.53
C GLY A 382 -3.50 -8.76 -13.08
N GLY A 383 -2.78 -9.20 -14.09
CA GLY A 383 -3.01 -10.46 -14.79
C GLY A 383 -2.83 -10.34 -16.31
N THR A 384 -3.27 -11.38 -17.03
CA THR A 384 -3.08 -11.52 -18.49
C THR A 384 -3.68 -10.36 -19.28
N HIS A 385 -4.83 -9.80 -18.85
CA HIS A 385 -5.50 -8.69 -19.52
C HIS A 385 -4.73 -7.36 -19.41
N GLN A 386 -4.16 -7.05 -18.23
CA GLN A 386 -3.32 -5.88 -18.05
C GLN A 386 -2.03 -5.99 -18.87
N ALA A 387 -1.40 -7.17 -18.88
CA ALA A 387 -0.21 -7.43 -19.68
C ALA A 387 -0.52 -7.27 -21.19
N ALA A 388 -1.67 -7.80 -21.64
CA ALA A 388 -2.13 -7.66 -23.02
C ALA A 388 -2.38 -6.19 -23.41
N PHE A 389 -3.01 -5.41 -22.53
CA PHE A 389 -3.22 -3.99 -22.74
C PHE A 389 -1.90 -3.21 -22.87
N ARG A 390 -0.95 -3.45 -21.94
CA ARG A 390 0.37 -2.80 -21.95
C ARG A 390 1.16 -3.09 -23.24
N GLU A 391 1.01 -4.27 -23.78
CA GLU A 391 1.62 -4.65 -25.06
C GLU A 391 0.88 -4.00 -26.24
N ALA A 392 -0.46 -4.07 -26.25
CA ALA A 392 -1.30 -3.60 -27.33
C ALA A 392 -1.17 -2.10 -27.56
N ILE A 393 -1.17 -1.28 -26.50
CA ILE A 393 -1.01 0.18 -26.61
C ILE A 393 0.32 0.54 -27.26
N VAL A 394 1.41 -0.14 -26.88
CA VAL A 394 2.74 0.10 -27.44
C VAL A 394 2.77 -0.24 -28.92
N LYS A 395 2.24 -1.40 -29.30
CA LYS A 395 2.19 -1.83 -30.69
C LYS A 395 1.37 -0.87 -31.54
N THR A 396 0.15 -0.56 -31.10
CA THR A 396 -0.77 0.30 -31.85
C THR A 396 -0.21 1.71 -32.06
N LEU A 397 0.40 2.32 -31.05
CA LEU A 397 0.98 3.65 -31.19
C LEU A 397 2.25 3.67 -32.07
N ARG A 398 3.07 2.62 -32.04
CA ARG A 398 4.17 2.46 -33.00
C ARG A 398 3.67 2.36 -34.43
N ASP A 399 2.62 1.58 -34.64
CA ASP A 399 2.01 1.38 -35.97
C ASP A 399 1.33 2.65 -36.47
N PHE A 400 0.63 3.41 -35.60
CA PHE A 400 -0.03 4.66 -35.93
C PHE A 400 0.97 5.76 -36.31
N PHE A 401 1.98 6.01 -35.47
CA PHE A 401 3.00 7.05 -35.72
C PHE A 401 4.10 6.62 -36.66
N LYS A 402 4.10 5.39 -37.16
CA LYS A 402 5.14 4.82 -38.03
C LYS A 402 6.54 4.99 -37.46
N LYS A 403 6.68 4.93 -36.13
CA LYS A 403 7.95 5.14 -35.42
C LYS A 403 8.13 4.13 -34.31
N ASN A 404 9.33 3.54 -34.22
CA ASN A 404 9.67 2.55 -33.20
C ASN A 404 10.10 3.23 -31.90
N TYR A 405 9.15 3.85 -31.20
CA TYR A 405 9.35 4.38 -29.85
C TYR A 405 9.67 3.27 -28.85
N GLU A 406 10.48 3.54 -27.84
CA GLU A 406 10.67 2.62 -26.73
C GLU A 406 9.35 2.41 -25.97
N ALA A 407 9.12 1.16 -25.51
CA ALA A 407 7.90 0.83 -24.77
C ALA A 407 7.77 1.64 -23.46
N GLY A 408 8.90 1.92 -22.80
CA GLY A 408 8.97 2.75 -21.60
C GLY A 408 8.55 4.19 -21.85
N ASP A 409 8.95 4.79 -23.00
CA ASP A 409 8.61 6.18 -23.35
C ASP A 409 7.11 6.34 -23.59
N ILE A 410 6.48 5.34 -24.22
CA ILE A 410 5.02 5.31 -24.44
C ILE A 410 4.27 5.19 -23.13
N ARG A 411 4.73 4.36 -22.21
CA ARG A 411 4.03 4.08 -20.96
C ARG A 411 4.42 4.98 -19.78
N SER A 412 5.43 5.82 -19.95
CA SER A 412 5.83 6.79 -18.92
C SER A 412 4.67 7.71 -18.57
N SER A 413 4.29 7.77 -17.29
CA SER A 413 3.16 8.55 -16.75
C SER A 413 1.77 8.11 -17.25
N LEU A 414 1.63 6.88 -17.74
CA LEU A 414 0.35 6.34 -18.18
C LEU A 414 -0.55 6.07 -16.97
N VAL A 415 -1.78 6.59 -17.02
CA VAL A 415 -2.89 6.25 -16.10
C VAL A 415 -3.94 5.53 -16.93
N ALA A 416 -4.25 4.29 -16.56
CA ALA A 416 -5.13 3.46 -17.36
C ALA A 416 -6.05 2.59 -16.51
N ALA A 417 -7.27 2.39 -17.00
CA ALA A 417 -8.20 1.40 -16.49
C ALA A 417 -8.63 0.47 -17.64
N ILE A 418 -8.68 -0.81 -17.35
CA ILE A 418 -9.19 -1.83 -18.29
C ILE A 418 -10.15 -2.76 -17.57
N SER A 419 -11.32 -2.98 -18.16
CA SER A 419 -12.32 -3.94 -17.70
C SER A 419 -12.64 -4.91 -18.83
N ILE A 420 -12.52 -6.21 -18.55
CA ILE A 420 -12.92 -7.26 -19.50
C ILE A 420 -13.93 -8.21 -18.86
N LYS A 421 -14.77 -8.84 -19.70
CA LYS A 421 -15.65 -9.92 -19.28
C LYS A 421 -15.12 -11.25 -19.84
N VAL A 422 -14.74 -12.14 -18.96
CA VAL A 422 -14.20 -13.47 -19.27
C VAL A 422 -15.22 -14.53 -18.88
N LYS A 423 -15.45 -15.50 -19.74
CA LYS A 423 -16.29 -16.65 -19.44
C LYS A 423 -15.45 -17.67 -18.64
N GLU A 424 -15.94 -18.04 -17.45
CA GLU A 424 -15.25 -18.96 -16.54
C GLU A 424 -13.83 -18.52 -16.17
N PRO A 425 -13.67 -17.32 -15.56
CA PRO A 425 -12.34 -16.81 -15.25
C PRO A 425 -11.63 -17.64 -14.18
N VAL A 426 -10.37 -17.95 -14.42
CA VAL A 426 -9.48 -18.59 -13.45
C VAL A 426 -8.61 -17.52 -12.81
N PHE A 427 -8.65 -17.42 -11.49
CA PHE A 427 -7.81 -16.52 -10.69
C PHE A 427 -6.74 -17.31 -9.94
N GLU A 428 -5.60 -16.70 -9.64
CA GLU A 428 -4.52 -17.35 -8.90
C GLU A 428 -4.88 -17.60 -7.41
N SER A 429 -5.86 -16.89 -6.87
CA SER A 429 -6.35 -17.04 -5.49
C SER A 429 -7.84 -16.82 -5.39
N GLN A 430 -8.46 -17.31 -4.29
CA GLN A 430 -9.87 -17.09 -4.01
C GLN A 430 -10.21 -15.60 -3.78
N THR A 431 -9.26 -14.78 -3.38
CA THR A 431 -9.41 -13.33 -3.25
C THR A 431 -9.49 -12.60 -4.59
N LYS A 432 -9.30 -13.33 -5.71
CA LYS A 432 -9.46 -12.86 -7.10
C LYS A 432 -8.58 -11.65 -7.45
N THR A 433 -7.44 -11.51 -6.83
CA THR A 433 -6.54 -10.35 -7.01
C THR A 433 -5.74 -10.38 -8.30
N LYS A 434 -5.62 -11.55 -8.96
CA LYS A 434 -4.85 -11.70 -10.21
C LYS A 434 -5.53 -12.68 -11.16
N LEU A 435 -5.72 -12.25 -12.42
CA LEU A 435 -6.27 -13.11 -13.47
C LEU A 435 -5.21 -14.05 -14.02
N GLY A 436 -5.48 -15.36 -13.97
CA GLY A 436 -4.64 -16.40 -14.53
C GLY A 436 -5.09 -16.94 -15.90
N SER A 437 -6.36 -16.71 -16.30
CA SER A 437 -6.87 -17.17 -17.59
C SER A 437 -6.06 -16.63 -18.76
N ASN A 438 -5.80 -17.46 -19.77
CA ASN A 438 -5.15 -17.07 -21.01
C ASN A 438 -6.12 -16.81 -22.15
N THR A 439 -7.37 -17.31 -22.06
CA THR A 439 -8.42 -17.19 -23.09
C THR A 439 -9.63 -16.46 -22.52
N ILE A 440 -10.42 -15.81 -23.40
CA ILE A 440 -11.63 -15.09 -23.04
C ILE A 440 -12.80 -16.04 -22.70
N SER A 441 -12.73 -17.26 -23.21
CA SER A 441 -13.62 -18.38 -22.93
C SER A 441 -12.86 -19.70 -23.11
N PRO A 442 -13.37 -20.85 -22.60
CA PRO A 442 -12.67 -22.14 -22.71
C PRO A 442 -12.23 -22.51 -24.13
N GLU A 443 -13.03 -22.21 -25.13
CA GLU A 443 -12.76 -22.46 -26.56
C GLU A 443 -12.54 -21.16 -27.35
N GLY A 444 -12.38 -20.03 -26.67
CA GLY A 444 -12.26 -18.71 -27.29
C GLY A 444 -10.83 -18.32 -27.63
N GLU A 445 -10.71 -17.15 -28.26
CA GLU A 445 -9.43 -16.54 -28.55
C GLU A 445 -8.66 -16.17 -27.26
N THR A 446 -7.34 -15.98 -27.42
CA THR A 446 -6.52 -15.57 -26.28
C THR A 446 -6.86 -14.13 -25.84
N ILE A 447 -6.77 -13.85 -24.54
CA ILE A 447 -6.95 -12.49 -23.98
C ILE A 447 -6.01 -11.50 -24.68
N ARG A 448 -4.78 -11.95 -25.00
CA ARG A 448 -3.81 -11.14 -25.74
C ARG A 448 -4.30 -10.74 -27.12
N THR A 449 -4.89 -11.68 -27.86
CA THR A 449 -5.46 -11.43 -29.19
C THR A 449 -6.70 -10.56 -29.10
N PHE A 450 -7.62 -10.87 -28.17
CA PHE A 450 -8.86 -10.13 -27.94
C PHE A 450 -8.60 -8.65 -27.63
N VAL A 451 -7.78 -8.39 -26.58
CA VAL A 451 -7.41 -7.02 -26.19
C VAL A 451 -6.59 -6.34 -27.28
N GLY A 452 -5.66 -7.08 -27.90
CA GLY A 452 -4.79 -6.56 -28.95
C GLY A 452 -5.59 -6.08 -30.17
N ASN A 453 -6.52 -6.87 -30.68
CA ASN A 453 -7.35 -6.53 -31.83
C ASN A 453 -8.30 -5.35 -31.51
N PHE A 454 -8.86 -5.33 -30.30
CA PHE A 454 -9.73 -4.24 -29.86
C PHE A 454 -8.95 -2.91 -29.82
N ILE A 455 -7.81 -2.87 -29.13
CA ILE A 455 -6.99 -1.65 -29.02
C ILE A 455 -6.47 -1.22 -30.40
N ALA A 456 -5.98 -2.14 -31.21
CA ALA A 456 -5.49 -1.82 -32.55
C ALA A 456 -6.56 -1.14 -33.40
N ARG A 457 -7.81 -1.59 -33.33
CA ARG A 457 -8.89 -1.02 -34.11
C ARG A 457 -9.43 0.28 -33.51
N GLU A 458 -9.81 0.26 -32.23
CA GLU A 458 -10.54 1.38 -31.64
C GLU A 458 -9.63 2.57 -31.33
N LEU A 459 -8.38 2.32 -30.89
CA LEU A 459 -7.44 3.40 -30.64
C LEU A 459 -7.00 4.06 -31.95
N ASP A 460 -6.72 3.29 -33.00
CA ASP A 460 -6.39 3.82 -34.32
C ASP A 460 -7.52 4.71 -34.85
N ASN A 461 -8.77 4.22 -34.81
CA ASN A 461 -9.96 4.98 -35.18
C ASN A 461 -10.13 6.26 -34.33
N TYR A 462 -9.89 6.18 -33.03
CA TYR A 462 -10.00 7.33 -32.14
C TYR A 462 -8.97 8.41 -32.48
N LEU A 463 -7.71 8.03 -32.68
CA LEU A 463 -6.63 8.96 -32.98
C LEU A 463 -6.80 9.64 -34.35
N HIS A 464 -7.32 8.93 -35.35
CA HIS A 464 -7.68 9.54 -36.64
C HIS A 464 -8.83 10.56 -36.52
N LYS A 465 -9.80 10.30 -35.62
CA LYS A 465 -10.94 11.23 -35.38
C LYS A 465 -10.53 12.43 -34.52
N ASN A 466 -9.47 12.30 -33.71
CA ASN A 466 -9.04 13.30 -32.73
C ASN A 466 -7.56 13.67 -32.96
N PRO A 467 -7.21 14.38 -34.02
CA PRO A 467 -5.82 14.67 -34.38
C PRO A 467 -5.08 15.51 -33.34
N GLU A 468 -5.78 16.39 -32.59
CA GLU A 468 -5.15 17.17 -31.52
C GLU A 468 -4.73 16.27 -30.33
N THR A 469 -5.55 15.27 -29.99
CA THR A 469 -5.18 14.27 -28.97
C THR A 469 -3.98 13.43 -29.44
N ALA A 470 -3.98 13.01 -30.71
CA ALA A 470 -2.85 12.27 -31.29
C ALA A 470 -1.55 13.07 -31.24
N LYS A 471 -1.62 14.37 -31.53
CA LYS A 471 -0.49 15.30 -31.48
C LYS A 471 0.04 15.50 -30.06
N ALA A 472 -0.84 15.69 -29.08
CA ALA A 472 -0.48 15.83 -27.68
C ALA A 472 0.16 14.53 -27.14
N LEU A 473 -0.39 13.37 -27.50
CA LEU A 473 0.15 12.06 -27.15
C LEU A 473 1.54 11.84 -27.77
N GLU A 474 1.73 12.17 -29.05
CA GLU A 474 3.05 12.07 -29.71
C GLU A 474 4.07 12.99 -29.06
N ALA A 475 3.67 14.24 -28.74
CA ALA A 475 4.52 15.20 -28.04
C ALA A 475 5.00 14.63 -26.68
N LYS A 476 4.07 14.06 -25.89
CA LYS A 476 4.41 13.42 -24.61
C LYS A 476 5.40 12.27 -24.79
N ILE A 477 5.21 11.42 -25.78
CA ILE A 477 6.13 10.30 -26.06
C ILE A 477 7.54 10.84 -26.45
N LYS A 478 7.60 11.89 -27.27
CA LYS A 478 8.86 12.53 -27.67
C LYS A 478 9.58 13.19 -26.50
N ASP A 479 8.83 13.80 -25.59
CA ASP A 479 9.40 14.37 -24.36
C ASP A 479 9.96 13.28 -23.46
N SER A 480 9.24 12.17 -23.25
CA SER A 480 9.73 11.00 -22.51
C SER A 480 10.98 10.38 -23.15
N GLU A 481 11.02 10.27 -24.49
CA GLU A 481 12.19 9.82 -25.26
C GLU A 481 13.39 10.75 -25.04
N ARG A 482 13.17 12.07 -25.10
CA ARG A 482 14.21 13.08 -24.84
C ARG A 482 14.76 12.94 -23.42
N ASP A 483 13.90 12.91 -22.43
CA ASP A 483 14.28 12.78 -21.02
C ASP A 483 15.07 11.50 -20.76
N ARG A 484 14.67 10.37 -21.33
CA ARG A 484 15.40 9.10 -21.25
C ARG A 484 16.79 9.19 -21.88
N LYS A 485 16.88 9.80 -23.07
CA LYS A 485 18.17 9.98 -23.78
C LYS A 485 19.11 10.91 -23.02
N GLU A 486 18.60 12.02 -22.50
CA GLU A 486 19.37 12.94 -21.67
C GLU A 486 19.87 12.26 -20.39
N LEU A 487 19.00 11.50 -19.70
CA LEU A 487 19.36 10.72 -18.51
C LEU A 487 20.44 9.68 -18.82
N SER A 488 20.28 8.95 -19.92
CA SER A 488 21.26 7.95 -20.38
C SER A 488 22.62 8.61 -20.68
N GLY A 489 22.62 9.80 -21.29
CA GLY A 489 23.82 10.58 -21.52
C GLY A 489 24.53 11.02 -20.22
N ILE A 490 23.75 11.51 -19.26
CA ILE A 490 24.26 11.93 -17.94
C ILE A 490 24.81 10.73 -17.17
N GLN A 491 24.10 9.59 -17.15
CA GLN A 491 24.57 8.35 -16.53
C GLN A 491 25.88 7.87 -17.15
N LYS A 492 26.00 7.93 -18.49
CA LYS A 492 27.23 7.56 -19.18
C LYS A 492 28.39 8.47 -18.79
N LEU A 493 28.17 9.79 -18.77
CA LEU A 493 29.18 10.77 -18.33
C LEU A 493 29.56 10.57 -16.85
N ALA A 494 28.58 10.33 -15.96
CA ALA A 494 28.83 10.04 -14.54
C ALA A 494 29.66 8.76 -14.36
N ARG A 495 29.36 7.68 -15.12
CA ARG A 495 30.13 6.44 -15.12
C ARG A 495 31.54 6.61 -15.69
N GLU A 496 31.70 7.38 -16.74
CA GLU A 496 33.01 7.70 -17.33
C GLU A 496 33.85 8.55 -16.36
N ASN A 497 33.26 9.53 -15.71
CA ASN A 497 33.90 10.35 -14.69
C ASN A 497 34.26 9.51 -13.43
N ALA A 498 33.40 8.63 -12.99
CA ALA A 498 33.67 7.70 -11.88
C ALA A 498 34.82 6.73 -12.25
N ARG A 499 34.89 6.22 -13.49
CA ARG A 499 35.99 5.38 -13.95
C ARG A 499 37.31 6.15 -14.09
N LYS A 500 37.29 7.39 -14.60
CA LYS A 500 38.46 8.23 -14.78
C LYS A 500 39.03 8.70 -13.44
N ALA A 501 38.20 8.96 -12.46
CA ALA A 501 38.64 9.52 -11.18
C ALA A 501 39.17 8.48 -10.19
N LYS A 502 39.05 7.15 -10.45
CA LYS A 502 39.22 6.12 -9.39
C LYS A 502 38.55 6.56 -8.09
N ILE A 503 37.40 7.16 -8.19
CA ILE A 503 36.73 7.76 -7.06
C ILE A 503 36.20 6.62 -6.21
N HIS A 504 36.93 6.28 -5.17
CA HIS A 504 36.38 5.69 -3.99
C HIS A 504 35.24 6.62 -3.57
N ASN A 505 34.02 6.11 -3.53
CA ASN A 505 32.89 6.86 -3.00
C ASN A 505 33.25 7.26 -1.55
N LYS A 506 33.65 8.52 -1.36
CA LYS A 506 34.17 9.00 -0.07
C LYS A 506 33.15 8.91 1.04
N ASN A 507 31.88 8.87 0.64
CA ASN A 507 30.73 8.81 1.53
C ASN A 507 30.40 7.37 1.96
N LEU A 508 30.89 6.35 1.23
CA LEU A 508 30.57 4.95 1.47
C LEU A 508 31.73 4.24 2.23
N ARG A 509 31.39 3.60 3.33
CA ARG A 509 32.19 2.58 4.01
C ARG A 509 31.54 1.23 3.75
N ASP A 510 31.96 0.57 2.69
CA ASP A 510 31.34 -0.63 2.15
C ASP A 510 31.53 -1.87 3.06
N CYS A 511 30.70 -2.89 2.83
CA CYS A 511 30.86 -4.22 3.41
C CYS A 511 31.44 -5.20 2.39
N ARG A 512 31.79 -6.40 2.82
CA ARG A 512 32.44 -7.40 1.96
C ARG A 512 31.42 -8.23 1.15
N VAL A 513 30.29 -8.54 1.75
CA VAL A 513 29.20 -9.30 1.13
C VAL A 513 28.14 -8.35 0.60
N HIS A 514 27.62 -8.61 -0.59
CA HIS A 514 26.52 -7.84 -1.19
C HIS A 514 25.30 -8.72 -1.45
N TYR A 515 24.11 -8.12 -1.49
CA TYR A 515 22.84 -8.80 -1.71
C TYR A 515 22.76 -9.53 -3.05
N ASN A 516 23.28 -8.89 -4.11
CA ASN A 516 23.37 -9.48 -5.46
C ASN A 516 24.44 -10.58 -5.60
N SER A 517 25.11 -10.98 -4.52
CA SER A 517 26.10 -12.05 -4.52
C SER A 517 25.44 -13.41 -4.18
N LYS A 518 26.12 -14.51 -4.54
CA LYS A 518 25.72 -15.87 -4.18
C LYS A 518 26.14 -16.29 -2.78
N HIS A 519 26.51 -15.35 -1.92
CA HIS A 519 27.00 -15.64 -0.57
C HIS A 519 25.83 -16.02 0.36
N SER A 520 26.06 -16.96 1.30
CA SER A 520 25.01 -17.42 2.23
C SER A 520 24.42 -16.32 3.12
N ARG A 521 25.19 -15.28 3.40
CA ARG A 521 24.78 -14.12 4.20
C ARG A 521 24.29 -12.92 3.38
N ALA A 522 24.01 -13.10 2.08
CA ALA A 522 23.58 -12.01 1.21
C ALA A 522 22.29 -11.32 1.73
N GLY A 523 21.33 -12.05 2.27
CA GLY A 523 20.10 -11.52 2.87
C GLY A 523 20.26 -10.80 4.21
N GLU A 524 21.49 -10.77 4.79
CA GLU A 524 21.79 -10.01 6.01
C GLU A 524 22.35 -8.62 5.71
N THR A 525 22.67 -8.33 4.44
CA THR A 525 23.36 -7.11 4.03
C THR A 525 22.53 -5.86 4.31
N THR A 526 23.18 -4.85 4.91
CA THR A 526 22.53 -3.62 5.37
C THR A 526 23.37 -2.41 5.02
N LEU A 527 22.75 -1.38 4.42
CA LEU A 527 23.36 -0.07 4.25
C LEU A 527 22.70 0.92 5.23
N PHE A 528 23.48 1.47 6.15
CA PHE A 528 23.05 2.57 7.01
C PHE A 528 23.33 3.92 6.32
N ILE A 529 22.30 4.74 6.13
CA ILE A 529 22.42 6.11 5.64
C ILE A 529 22.38 7.04 6.86
N THR A 530 23.47 7.77 7.10
CA THR A 530 23.65 8.61 8.28
C THR A 530 23.72 10.08 7.91
N GLU A 531 23.35 10.96 8.86
CA GLU A 531 23.31 12.40 8.71
C GLU A 531 24.69 13.04 8.44
N GLY A 532 25.76 12.49 9.02
CA GLY A 532 27.08 13.08 8.90
C GLY A 532 28.22 12.16 9.35
N ILE A 533 29.43 12.70 9.32
CA ILE A 533 30.65 11.95 9.64
C ILE A 533 30.69 11.49 11.10
N SER A 534 30.12 12.27 12.01
CA SER A 534 30.11 11.97 13.46
C SER A 534 29.32 10.70 13.75
N ALA A 535 28.05 10.66 13.33
CA ALA A 535 27.18 9.49 13.46
C ALA A 535 27.74 8.27 12.71
N SER A 536 28.27 8.49 11.49
CA SER A 536 28.87 7.40 10.71
C SER A 536 30.11 6.80 11.35
N GLY A 537 30.87 7.57 12.12
CA GLY A 537 32.05 7.10 12.82
C GLY A 537 31.74 6.03 13.89
N SER A 538 30.72 6.28 14.70
CA SER A 538 30.26 5.33 15.73
C SER A 538 29.75 4.05 15.10
N ILE A 539 28.86 4.14 14.07
CA ILE A 539 28.33 2.97 13.36
C ILE A 539 29.45 2.21 12.62
N THR A 540 30.36 2.92 11.92
CA THR A 540 31.48 2.30 11.19
C THR A 540 32.36 1.47 12.10
N THR A 541 32.61 1.94 13.34
CA THR A 541 33.42 1.24 14.32
C THR A 541 32.68 0.03 14.92
N ALA A 542 31.37 0.13 15.08
CA ALA A 542 30.52 -0.89 15.72
C ALA A 542 30.05 -1.99 14.78
N ARG A 543 29.98 -1.72 13.48
CA ARG A 543 29.33 -2.57 12.47
C ARG A 543 30.00 -3.92 12.24
N ASP A 544 29.25 -4.89 11.74
CA ASP A 544 29.80 -6.06 11.09
C ASP A 544 30.30 -5.70 9.68
N ALA A 545 31.61 -5.63 9.48
CA ALA A 545 32.21 -5.28 8.20
C ALA A 545 31.96 -6.31 7.08
N GLU A 546 31.47 -7.50 7.42
CA GLU A 546 31.09 -8.52 6.44
C GLU A 546 29.78 -8.14 5.71
N THR A 547 28.75 -7.73 6.45
CA THR A 547 27.39 -7.54 5.94
C THR A 547 26.84 -6.13 6.10
N GLN A 548 27.50 -5.25 6.86
CA GLN A 548 27.00 -3.90 7.14
C GLN A 548 27.88 -2.83 6.50
N ALA A 549 27.24 -1.94 5.72
CA ALA A 549 27.87 -0.78 5.10
C ALA A 549 27.30 0.52 5.68
N VAL A 550 28.06 1.63 5.57
CA VAL A 550 27.63 2.96 6.03
C VAL A 550 27.81 3.97 4.91
N PHE A 551 26.77 4.74 4.62
CA PHE A 551 26.80 5.88 3.73
C PHE A 551 26.57 7.17 4.52
N SER A 552 27.52 8.11 4.46
CA SER A 552 27.46 9.37 5.20
C SER A 552 27.03 10.50 4.29
N LEU A 553 25.91 11.15 4.60
CA LEU A 553 25.51 12.39 3.95
C LEU A 553 26.41 13.57 4.37
N ARG A 554 26.50 14.58 3.53
CA ARG A 554 27.26 15.83 3.82
C ARG A 554 26.30 16.96 4.13
N GLY A 555 25.40 16.75 5.09
CA GLY A 555 24.36 17.70 5.47
C GLY A 555 22.99 17.32 4.90
N LYS A 556 22.05 18.28 4.91
CA LYS A 556 20.67 18.03 4.47
C LYS A 556 20.63 17.79 2.96
N PRO A 557 20.07 16.65 2.49
CA PRO A 557 19.95 16.38 1.08
C PRO A 557 18.95 17.34 0.42
N LEU A 558 19.02 17.45 -0.90
CA LEU A 558 18.11 18.25 -1.70
C LEU A 558 16.66 17.79 -1.51
N ASN A 559 15.72 18.75 -1.39
CA ASN A 559 14.30 18.41 -1.49
C ASN A 559 13.98 18.03 -2.95
N SER A 560 13.80 16.76 -3.19
CA SER A 560 13.60 16.20 -4.54
C SER A 560 12.14 16.22 -5.02
N PHE A 561 11.19 16.71 -4.19
CA PHE A 561 9.78 16.77 -4.55
C PHE A 561 9.54 17.65 -5.78
N GLY A 562 8.85 17.10 -6.79
CA GLY A 562 8.54 17.81 -8.04
C GLY A 562 9.74 18.09 -8.94
N MET A 563 10.90 17.52 -8.62
CA MET A 563 12.10 17.67 -9.47
C MET A 563 12.17 16.59 -10.54
N SER A 564 12.79 16.93 -11.68
CA SER A 564 13.06 15.95 -12.72
C SER A 564 14.18 14.98 -12.31
N ARG A 565 14.19 13.78 -12.88
CA ARG A 565 15.27 12.81 -12.67
C ARG A 565 16.63 13.38 -12.98
N LYS A 566 16.73 14.28 -13.98
CA LYS A 566 17.97 14.95 -14.37
C LYS A 566 18.60 15.71 -13.20
N VAL A 567 17.83 16.57 -12.55
CA VAL A 567 18.30 17.37 -11.41
C VAL A 567 18.77 16.49 -10.26
N VAL A 568 18.07 15.38 -10.03
CA VAL A 568 18.41 14.42 -8.97
C VAL A 568 19.71 13.67 -9.30
N TYR A 569 19.93 13.30 -10.56
CA TYR A 569 21.19 12.67 -11.01
C TYR A 569 22.37 13.64 -11.05
N GLU A 570 22.13 14.93 -11.30
CA GLU A 570 23.17 15.98 -11.24
C GLU A 570 23.55 16.33 -9.78
N ASN A 571 22.69 16.00 -8.80
CA ASN A 571 23.02 16.20 -7.39
C ASN A 571 24.05 15.17 -6.93
N GLU A 572 25.19 15.63 -6.42
CA GLU A 572 26.35 14.79 -6.05
C GLU A 572 25.98 13.76 -4.98
N GLU A 573 25.22 14.14 -3.94
CA GLU A 573 24.84 13.25 -2.83
C GLU A 573 23.92 12.13 -3.30
N PHE A 574 22.86 12.45 -4.03
CA PHE A 574 21.94 11.46 -4.57
C PHE A 574 22.60 10.57 -5.63
N ASN A 575 23.52 11.12 -6.42
CA ASN A 575 24.29 10.33 -7.38
C ASN A 575 25.16 9.29 -6.64
N PHE A 576 25.90 9.70 -5.60
CA PHE A 576 26.70 8.78 -4.80
C PHE A 576 25.85 7.72 -4.08
N LEU A 577 24.67 8.10 -3.62
CA LEU A 577 23.75 7.16 -2.95
C LEU A 577 23.21 6.12 -3.94
N GLN A 578 22.77 6.55 -5.14
CA GLN A 578 22.31 5.64 -6.19
C GLN A 578 23.40 4.66 -6.61
N HIS A 579 24.65 5.14 -6.79
CA HIS A 579 25.81 4.29 -7.07
C HIS A 579 26.11 3.32 -5.92
N ALA A 580 26.02 3.78 -4.67
CA ALA A 580 26.22 2.91 -3.52
C ALA A 580 25.23 1.76 -3.50
N LEU A 581 23.97 2.04 -3.81
CA LEU A 581 22.86 1.07 -3.84
C LEU A 581 22.84 0.24 -5.13
N ASN A 582 23.41 0.76 -6.24
CA ASN A 582 23.34 0.19 -7.59
C ASN A 582 21.90 0.04 -8.13
N ILE A 583 21.08 1.07 -7.93
CA ILE A 583 19.66 1.10 -8.32
C ILE A 583 19.35 1.94 -9.55
N GLU A 584 20.37 2.36 -10.30
CA GLU A 584 20.20 3.23 -11.47
C GLU A 584 19.38 2.60 -12.59
N ASN A 585 19.47 1.28 -12.77
CA ASN A 585 18.82 0.53 -13.83
C ASN A 585 17.67 -0.36 -13.34
N GLY A 586 17.28 -0.25 -12.08
CA GLY A 586 16.30 -1.11 -11.41
C GLY A 586 16.86 -1.78 -10.17
N LEU A 587 16.11 -2.68 -9.55
CA LEU A 587 16.49 -3.35 -8.31
C LEU A 587 17.22 -4.69 -8.51
N GLU A 588 17.31 -5.19 -9.75
CA GLU A 588 17.92 -6.50 -10.06
C GLU A 588 19.37 -6.62 -9.57
N GLU A 589 20.08 -5.49 -9.54
CA GLU A 589 21.48 -5.40 -9.10
C GLU A 589 21.64 -4.72 -7.74
N LEU A 590 20.57 -4.65 -6.94
CA LEU A 590 20.60 -4.05 -5.60
C LEU A 590 21.71 -4.68 -4.75
N ARG A 591 22.52 -3.83 -4.10
CA ARG A 591 23.71 -4.29 -3.35
C ARG A 591 23.43 -4.67 -1.90
N TYR A 592 22.37 -4.16 -1.31
CA TYR A 592 22.04 -4.38 0.11
C TYR A 592 20.58 -4.78 0.27
N ASP A 593 20.31 -5.85 1.02
CA ASP A 593 18.95 -6.31 1.32
C ASP A 593 18.17 -5.26 2.13
N LYS A 594 18.84 -4.58 3.06
CA LYS A 594 18.24 -3.54 3.90
C LYS A 594 18.92 -2.19 3.68
N VAL A 595 18.11 -1.20 3.29
CA VAL A 595 18.50 0.21 3.21
C VAL A 595 17.90 0.90 4.43
N VAL A 596 18.74 1.33 5.37
CA VAL A 596 18.31 1.79 6.69
C VAL A 596 18.65 3.27 6.85
N ILE A 597 17.65 4.10 7.01
CA ILE A 597 17.80 5.52 7.34
C ILE A 597 18.11 5.61 8.85
N ALA A 598 19.34 6.02 9.17
CA ALA A 598 19.85 6.16 10.53
C ALA A 598 20.21 7.63 10.80
N THR A 599 19.22 8.41 11.19
CA THR A 599 19.33 9.84 11.51
C THR A 599 19.16 10.09 12.99
N ASP A 600 19.65 11.22 13.47
CA ASP A 600 19.51 11.66 14.85
C ASP A 600 18.03 11.80 15.24
N ALA A 601 17.75 11.76 16.55
CA ALA A 601 16.37 11.83 17.07
C ALA A 601 15.89 13.29 17.24
N ASP A 602 16.62 14.26 16.72
CA ASP A 602 16.29 15.69 16.76
C ASP A 602 15.52 16.16 15.52
N ASP A 603 15.20 17.45 15.48
CA ASP A 603 14.41 18.07 14.40
C ASP A 603 15.17 18.01 13.04
N ASP A 604 16.50 18.12 13.06
CA ASP A 604 17.33 18.07 11.85
C ASP A 604 17.38 16.67 11.29
N GLY A 605 17.55 15.66 12.13
CA GLY A 605 17.49 14.25 11.73
C GLY A 605 16.11 13.84 11.21
N MET A 606 15.02 14.34 11.81
CA MET A 606 13.67 14.13 11.28
C MET A 606 13.50 14.77 9.91
N HIS A 607 14.04 15.97 9.68
CA HIS A 607 14.00 16.63 8.38
C HIS A 607 14.78 15.85 7.32
N ILE A 608 15.98 15.37 7.63
CA ILE A 608 16.78 14.54 6.71
C ILE A 608 16.05 13.24 6.37
N ARG A 609 15.40 12.62 7.36
CA ARG A 609 14.58 11.42 7.17
C ARG A 609 13.46 11.65 6.14
N ILE A 610 12.71 12.76 6.26
CA ILE A 610 11.63 13.11 5.33
C ILE A 610 12.19 13.39 3.93
N LEU A 611 13.32 14.08 3.80
CA LEU A 611 13.97 14.36 2.51
C LEU A 611 14.40 13.06 1.81
N LEU A 612 15.00 12.12 2.54
CA LEU A 612 15.38 10.80 2.00
C LEU A 612 14.15 9.97 1.64
N MET A 613 13.12 9.96 2.48
CA MET A 613 11.85 9.29 2.16
C MET A 613 11.23 9.86 0.90
N THR A 614 11.21 11.19 0.74
CA THR A 614 10.71 11.85 -0.47
C THR A 614 11.46 11.40 -1.71
N PHE A 615 12.79 11.31 -1.63
CA PHE A 615 13.63 10.81 -2.70
C PHE A 615 13.28 9.37 -3.09
N PHE A 616 13.19 8.45 -2.13
CA PHE A 616 12.88 7.05 -2.40
C PHE A 616 11.44 6.85 -2.88
N ILE A 617 10.47 7.53 -2.28
CA ILE A 617 9.06 7.44 -2.69
C ILE A 617 8.86 7.92 -4.12
N GLN A 618 9.51 9.01 -4.50
CA GLN A 618 9.30 9.64 -5.80
C GLN A 618 10.07 8.94 -6.94
N PHE A 619 11.30 8.47 -6.69
CA PHE A 619 12.18 7.97 -7.74
C PHE A 619 12.42 6.46 -7.72
N PHE A 620 12.24 5.82 -6.57
CA PHE A 620 12.48 4.38 -6.35
C PHE A 620 11.39 3.73 -5.49
N PRO A 621 10.10 3.89 -5.84
CA PRO A 621 8.99 3.34 -5.04
C PRO A 621 9.04 1.80 -4.97
N GLU A 622 9.66 1.14 -5.95
CA GLU A 622 9.85 -0.31 -5.96
C GLU A 622 10.69 -0.78 -4.77
N LEU A 623 11.72 -0.02 -4.37
CA LEU A 623 12.56 -0.32 -3.20
C LEU A 623 11.72 -0.44 -1.92
N ILE A 624 10.66 0.37 -1.83
CA ILE A 624 9.73 0.35 -0.69
C ILE A 624 8.73 -0.80 -0.82
N ARG A 625 8.17 -1.02 -2.02
CA ARG A 625 7.19 -2.09 -2.28
C ARG A 625 7.77 -3.47 -2.03
N GLU A 626 9.00 -3.70 -2.47
CA GLU A 626 9.74 -4.95 -2.24
C GLU A 626 10.24 -5.08 -0.80
N GLY A 627 10.22 -3.98 -0.04
CA GLY A 627 10.44 -3.99 1.40
C GLY A 627 11.86 -3.84 1.85
N HIS A 628 12.67 -3.19 1.06
CA HIS A 628 14.07 -2.95 1.35
C HIS A 628 14.36 -1.67 2.15
N LEU A 629 13.38 -0.74 2.32
CA LEU A 629 13.59 0.52 3.02
C LEU A 629 13.12 0.47 4.46
N PHE A 630 13.98 0.88 5.39
CA PHE A 630 13.75 0.88 6.83
C PHE A 630 14.22 2.17 7.49
N ILE A 631 13.69 2.44 8.69
CA ILE A 631 14.15 3.49 9.61
C ILE A 631 14.71 2.80 10.85
N LEU A 632 15.92 3.16 11.26
CA LEU A 632 16.52 2.68 12.50
C LEU A 632 15.85 3.35 13.70
N GLN A 633 15.33 2.55 14.62
CA GLN A 633 14.95 3.03 15.93
C GLN A 633 16.21 3.07 16.83
N THR A 634 16.52 4.25 17.32
CA THR A 634 17.63 4.47 18.26
C THR A 634 17.09 4.76 19.64
N PRO A 635 17.78 4.35 20.73
CA PRO A 635 17.32 4.65 22.07
C PRO A 635 17.34 6.16 22.31
N LEU A 636 16.31 6.66 22.97
CA LEU A 636 16.19 8.05 23.40
C LEU A 636 16.82 8.28 24.77
N PHE A 637 16.82 7.23 25.62
CA PHE A 637 17.35 7.32 26.96
C PHE A 637 18.18 6.08 27.31
N ARG A 638 19.20 6.31 28.14
CA ARG A 638 19.95 5.28 28.88
C ARG A 638 19.65 5.46 30.36
N VAL A 639 19.10 4.43 31.00
CA VAL A 639 18.84 4.38 32.43
C VAL A 639 19.74 3.31 33.00
N ARG A 640 20.66 3.67 33.94
CA ARG A 640 21.61 2.72 34.49
C ARG A 640 21.79 2.86 35.98
N ASN A 641 22.16 1.77 36.61
CA ASN A 641 22.72 1.73 37.95
C ASN A 641 24.10 1.00 37.92
N LYS A 642 24.70 0.74 39.08
CA LYS A 642 25.97 0.06 39.15
C LYS A 642 25.99 -1.39 38.61
N GLN A 643 24.83 -2.00 38.43
CA GLN A 643 24.69 -3.41 38.07
C GLN A 643 24.13 -3.63 36.67
N GLN A 644 23.27 -2.71 36.20
CA GLN A 644 22.54 -2.89 34.96
C GLN A 644 22.33 -1.57 34.20
N THR A 645 22.35 -1.66 32.86
CA THR A 645 22.00 -0.58 31.93
C THR A 645 20.82 -0.99 31.10
N ILE A 646 19.79 -0.14 31.02
CA ILE A 646 18.58 -0.33 30.19
C ILE A 646 18.51 0.83 29.20
N TYR A 647 18.29 0.48 27.92
CA TYR A 647 18.09 1.46 26.85
C TYR A 647 16.61 1.57 26.54
N CYS A 648 16.08 2.78 26.54
CA CYS A 648 14.66 3.08 26.41
C CYS A 648 14.40 3.87 25.13
N TYR A 649 13.39 3.48 24.37
CA TYR A 649 13.02 4.06 23.09
C TYR A 649 11.79 4.97 23.19
N SER A 650 11.26 5.16 24.40
CA SER A 650 10.13 6.03 24.71
C SER A 650 10.17 6.46 26.18
N ASP A 651 9.40 7.50 26.51
CA ASP A 651 9.23 7.94 27.90
C ASP A 651 8.59 6.85 28.76
N ALA A 652 7.65 6.07 28.24
CA ALA A 652 7.06 4.96 28.96
C ALA A 652 8.08 3.87 29.34
N GLU A 653 8.95 3.49 28.38
CA GLU A 653 10.04 2.55 28.65
C GLU A 653 11.05 3.11 29.67
N ARG A 654 11.28 4.44 29.66
CA ARG A 654 12.14 5.10 30.66
C ARG A 654 11.56 4.98 32.06
N GLU A 655 10.28 5.26 32.23
CA GLU A 655 9.60 5.17 33.53
C GLU A 655 9.57 3.74 34.06
N GLU A 656 9.33 2.77 33.20
CA GLU A 656 9.41 1.35 33.54
C GLU A 656 10.83 0.98 33.98
N ALA A 657 11.85 1.42 33.25
CA ALA A 657 13.25 1.16 33.58
C ALA A 657 13.67 1.81 34.90
N ILE A 658 13.18 3.01 35.22
CA ILE A 658 13.41 3.66 36.52
C ILE A 658 12.81 2.80 37.64
N GLY A 659 11.59 2.30 37.45
CA GLY A 659 10.92 1.41 38.41
C GLY A 659 11.71 0.11 38.65
N LEU A 660 12.26 -0.50 37.60
CA LEU A 660 13.06 -1.74 37.67
C LEU A 660 14.42 -1.57 38.31
N LEU A 661 15.10 -0.43 38.05
CA LEU A 661 16.46 -0.21 38.56
C LEU A 661 16.52 0.34 40.00
N GLY A 662 15.37 0.70 40.58
CA GLY A 662 15.24 1.12 41.97
C GLY A 662 15.63 2.57 42.24
N LYS A 663 16.16 2.87 43.46
CA LYS A 663 16.40 4.24 43.90
C LYS A 663 17.56 4.91 43.15
N ASN A 664 17.27 6.06 42.52
CA ASN A 664 18.19 6.98 41.87
C ASN A 664 19.09 6.36 40.78
N PRO A 665 18.52 5.80 39.69
CA PRO A 665 19.33 5.42 38.54
C PRO A 665 19.85 6.68 37.81
N GLU A 666 21.02 6.58 37.19
CA GLU A 666 21.54 7.61 36.30
C GLU A 666 20.74 7.58 34.96
N ILE A 667 20.20 8.71 34.55
CA ILE A 667 19.45 8.85 33.32
C ILE A 667 20.24 9.74 32.37
N THR A 668 20.51 9.26 31.16
CA THR A 668 21.13 10.01 30.08
C THR A 668 20.14 10.09 28.93
N ARG A 669 19.88 11.27 28.39
CA ARG A 669 19.11 11.47 27.17
C ARG A 669 20.08 11.56 25.99
N PHE A 670 19.87 10.75 24.95
CA PHE A 670 20.63 10.86 23.70
C PHE A 670 19.89 11.85 22.76
N LYS A 671 20.62 12.82 22.24
CA LYS A 671 20.12 13.76 21.23
C LYS A 671 20.55 13.37 19.84
N GLY A 672 21.76 12.84 19.69
CA GLY A 672 22.31 12.41 18.42
C GLY A 672 23.02 11.05 18.50
N LEU A 673 23.14 10.38 17.37
CA LEU A 673 23.80 9.08 17.22
C LEU A 673 25.29 9.15 17.59
N GLY A 674 25.91 10.33 17.44
CA GLY A 674 27.31 10.57 17.80
C GLY A 674 27.58 10.56 19.31
N GLU A 675 26.54 10.69 20.15
CA GLU A 675 26.64 10.64 21.61
C GLU A 675 26.69 9.20 22.13
N ILE A 676 26.31 8.23 21.31
CA ILE A 676 26.33 6.81 21.66
C ILE A 676 27.71 6.23 21.33
N SER A 677 28.36 5.63 22.33
CA SER A 677 29.65 5.02 22.11
C SER A 677 29.58 3.84 21.13
N PRO A 678 30.64 3.55 20.35
CA PRO A 678 30.66 2.43 19.43
C PRO A 678 30.34 1.07 20.07
N GLN A 679 30.71 0.90 21.33
CA GLN A 679 30.45 -0.34 22.07
C GLN A 679 28.97 -0.52 22.39
N GLU A 680 28.30 0.56 22.77
CA GLU A 680 26.84 0.59 22.97
C GLU A 680 26.09 0.42 21.63
N PHE A 681 26.58 1.09 20.57
CA PHE A 681 26.00 1.01 19.25
C PHE A 681 25.95 -0.41 18.70
N LYS A 682 26.92 -1.24 19.02
CA LYS A 682 26.98 -2.64 18.60
C LYS A 682 25.73 -3.44 19.02
N ALA A 683 25.14 -3.10 20.17
CA ALA A 683 23.88 -3.73 20.61
C ALA A 683 22.66 -3.31 19.76
N PHE A 684 22.69 -2.08 19.21
CA PHE A 684 21.53 -1.52 18.48
C PHE A 684 21.51 -1.84 16.98
N ILE A 685 22.66 -2.18 16.40
CA ILE A 685 22.80 -2.55 14.99
C ILE A 685 23.11 -4.04 14.78
N GLY A 686 23.21 -4.83 15.87
CA GLY A 686 23.38 -6.28 15.87
C GLY A 686 22.05 -7.04 15.96
N GLU A 687 22.04 -8.14 16.73
CA GLU A 687 20.84 -8.98 16.90
C GLU A 687 19.64 -8.25 17.53
N GLY A 688 19.90 -7.19 18.31
CA GLY A 688 18.87 -6.34 18.93
C GLY A 688 18.37 -5.17 18.08
N MET A 689 18.74 -5.10 16.79
CA MET A 689 18.38 -4.01 15.90
C MET A 689 16.86 -3.87 15.75
N ARG A 690 16.33 -2.68 16.07
CA ARG A 690 14.91 -2.34 15.89
C ARG A 690 14.75 -1.53 14.61
N LEU A 691 13.97 -2.06 13.65
CA LEU A 691 13.73 -1.45 12.35
C LEU A 691 12.25 -1.24 12.12
N ASP A 692 11.87 -0.02 11.72
CA ASP A 692 10.56 0.31 11.20
C ASP A 692 10.58 0.19 9.68
N ARG A 693 9.85 -0.77 9.14
CA ARG A 693 9.74 -0.93 7.68
C ARG A 693 8.87 0.18 7.10
N VAL A 694 9.39 0.89 6.11
CA VAL A 694 8.61 1.87 5.35
C VAL A 694 7.63 1.13 4.44
N ARG A 695 6.35 1.57 4.40
CA ARG A 695 5.30 0.99 3.57
C ARG A 695 4.59 2.07 2.78
N LEU A 696 4.20 1.75 1.56
CA LEU A 696 3.33 2.58 0.72
C LEU A 696 1.94 1.94 0.73
N GLU A 697 0.99 2.56 1.42
CA GLU A 697 -0.37 2.00 1.56
C GLU A 697 -1.35 2.57 0.51
N ASP A 698 -1.28 3.87 0.22
CA ASP A 698 -2.18 4.53 -0.74
C ASP A 698 -1.40 5.62 -1.50
N SER A 699 -1.25 5.45 -2.81
CA SER A 699 -0.45 6.36 -3.64
C SER A 699 -1.01 7.79 -3.66
N HIS A 700 -2.34 7.97 -3.59
CA HIS A 700 -2.96 9.30 -3.58
C HIS A 700 -2.71 10.03 -2.28
N LYS A 701 -2.95 9.39 -1.13
CA LYS A 701 -2.69 10.00 0.18
C LYS A 701 -1.22 10.33 0.37
N VAL A 702 -0.33 9.49 -0.14
CA VAL A 702 1.12 9.74 -0.09
C VAL A 702 1.50 10.96 -0.93
N LYS A 703 0.91 11.12 -2.13
CA LYS A 703 1.17 12.27 -3.00
C LYS A 703 0.67 13.57 -2.36
N ASP A 704 -0.53 13.56 -1.78
CA ASP A 704 -1.09 14.71 -1.08
C ASP A 704 -0.24 15.12 0.12
N LEU A 705 0.20 14.14 0.92
CA LEU A 705 1.10 14.38 2.06
C LEU A 705 2.45 14.95 1.60
N LEU A 706 3.04 14.39 0.55
CA LEU A 706 4.29 14.92 -0.01
C LEU A 706 4.10 16.33 -0.56
N SER A 707 3.00 16.60 -1.27
CA SER A 707 2.67 17.92 -1.76
C SER A 707 2.52 18.93 -0.62
N PHE A 708 1.83 18.55 0.45
CA PHE A 708 1.64 19.39 1.62
C PHE A 708 2.95 19.69 2.35
N TYR A 709 3.74 18.63 2.68
CA TYR A 709 4.95 18.83 3.49
C TYR A 709 6.18 19.27 2.70
N MET A 710 6.32 18.84 1.45
CA MET A 710 7.53 19.04 0.64
C MET A 710 7.30 20.02 -0.53
N GLY A 711 6.04 20.36 -0.84
CA GLY A 711 5.66 21.27 -1.91
C GLY A 711 5.91 22.76 -1.60
N LYS A 712 5.42 23.64 -2.48
CA LYS A 712 5.60 25.10 -2.40
C LYS A 712 4.50 25.82 -1.64
N ASN A 713 3.57 25.13 -0.99
CA ASN A 713 2.39 25.64 -0.29
C ASN A 713 2.70 26.22 1.11
N THR A 714 3.60 27.17 1.18
CA THR A 714 4.10 27.74 2.45
C THR A 714 2.99 28.30 3.34
N ARG A 715 1.94 28.91 2.75
CA ARG A 715 0.84 29.51 3.50
C ARG A 715 0.02 28.48 4.27
N GLU A 716 -0.38 27.40 3.63
CA GLU A 716 -1.16 26.32 4.27
C GLU A 716 -0.37 25.66 5.40
N ARG A 717 0.94 25.48 5.22
CA ARG A 717 1.83 24.96 6.28
C ARG A 717 1.97 25.92 7.44
N GLN A 718 2.04 27.23 7.19
CA GLN A 718 2.06 28.23 8.27
C GLN A 718 0.76 28.20 9.07
N GLU A 719 -0.39 28.18 8.40
CA GLU A 719 -1.70 28.06 9.06
C GLU A 719 -1.80 26.77 9.87
N TYR A 720 -1.32 25.65 9.32
CA TYR A 720 -1.29 24.39 10.05
C TYR A 720 -0.40 24.45 11.30
N ILE A 721 0.80 25.03 11.20
CA ILE A 721 1.71 25.20 12.33
C ILE A 721 1.05 26.09 13.41
N LEU A 722 0.45 27.23 13.03
CA LEU A 722 -0.20 28.13 13.96
C LEU A 722 -1.37 27.46 14.70
N ASN A 723 -2.17 26.66 13.98
CA ASN A 723 -3.34 25.98 14.54
C ASN A 723 -2.97 24.79 15.46
N ASN A 724 -1.77 24.22 15.30
CA ASN A 724 -1.31 23.06 16.06
C ASN A 724 -0.14 23.36 16.99
N LEU A 725 0.28 24.63 17.10
CA LEU A 725 1.38 25.04 17.97
C LEU A 725 0.98 24.85 19.44
N ARG A 726 1.74 24.02 20.16
CA ARG A 726 1.65 23.90 21.61
C ARG A 726 2.86 24.56 22.21
N VAL A 727 2.66 25.56 23.05
CA VAL A 727 3.72 26.17 23.84
C VAL A 727 3.81 25.36 25.14
N GLU A 728 4.85 24.56 25.29
CA GLU A 728 5.19 23.96 26.59
C GLU A 728 5.95 25.05 27.38
N LEU A 729 5.33 25.54 28.44
CA LEU A 729 6.02 26.35 29.43
C LEU A 729 6.89 25.38 30.25
N ASP A 730 8.19 25.59 30.23
CA ASP A 730 9.08 24.86 31.15
C ASP A 730 8.55 25.09 32.58
N PRO A 731 8.39 24.03 33.38
CA PRO A 731 8.06 24.23 34.79
C PRO A 731 9.19 25.04 35.41
N VAL A 732 8.84 26.22 35.92
CA VAL A 732 9.77 27.00 36.70
C VAL A 732 10.21 26.10 37.86
N MET A 733 11.49 25.72 37.88
CA MET A 733 12.09 25.09 39.03
C MET A 733 12.16 26.16 40.14
N ASP A 734 11.26 26.03 41.11
CA ASP A 734 11.39 26.70 42.42
C ASP A 734 12.47 26.02 43.25
#